data_c09ab914ca9340aef911de165172b1df
#
_entry.id   c09ab914ca9340aef911de165172b1df
#
_cell.length_a   1.000
_cell.length_b   1.000
_cell.length_c   1.000
_cell.angle_alpha   90.00
_cell.angle_beta   90.00
_cell.angle_gamma   90.00
#
_symmetry.space_group_name_H-M   'P 1'
#
loop_
_entity.id
_entity.type
_entity.pdbx_description
1 polymer ?
#
loop_
_entity_poly.entity_id
_entity_poly.type
_entity_poly.pdbx_seq_one_letter_code
_entity_poly.pdbx_strand_id
1 'polypeptide(L)'
;MTRIYNIEKAAALVLTLILSFSVNDISAKAKRGYALWCSSNTTLYFVQADTQPYSYNQNTIDYAWEITDENLSNGVAAPAWIKNTPNSAVGTIKVPQQVTTVVIDHSFRFVVPAGFYSWFHGCVNLTTVRGLCYLNTSRAGYMNKMFYGCTSLETIDFTGVDMKPIINTTMMFYGCNSLHNINADEAWTPPYSAYMFTGCEQLPHFDSSKVDATMAKGDDGYFNTESNIYALCLNGVSSDDQYLYFVRTPETIAVNNEYDGRRVNTVYAYDDFKVVHSGDDWTWAWSGNTLIRHVVFEPSFRNVHLPTLEGFLQGDPNNSITDIDGLEYLNTSGVTSMRSMFEGCVELTSLDVSSLDMSGIQDMGRMFYGCSNVTSINLSGINTSNVTDMEYLFTGCSKLQSLDLSSLDTRRVTRMSHLFERCRSLNALDVSPLNTSSVTDMEAMFSGCYFQGYYETTGLQVLDVNTFDMTNVTNTKEMFLNCGALKTIFCDNTWDVPVTDDMFKGCTSLSAHISYDPEKVDGTYANPHTGYFYSEKYPPTYDSQGRFIISDVARWEEFAELVNNGETNLNAVMIKDVDLGDSQVKVGTDEYPYAGSFEGNGHKLNIAYVSTAKNCAPFCEVNGCTIANLHVTGSIQANHMGAGGLIGQATQSESTISISKCWSSVTINSTIEGGGHIGGFIGENYESKFEITNCLFDGEIIGKNTSGCGGFFGYIRYDNAKSLVTITHSLMNATTIDFETEYVSPLASGPFYGFYKSATSEKTYFTYVKVNSCGYTKSFGYTTLQGTDLTNLTDADDIISGIVSGSNRQNWCVIDGKPALKY
;
A
#
# COMPACT_ATOMS: atom_id res chain seq x y z
N MET A 1 0.42 -7.63 18.25
CA MET A 1 0.55 -6.16 18.25
C MET A 1 1.51 -5.64 17.18
N THR A 2 2.65 -6.29 16.94
CA THR A 2 3.61 -5.89 15.88
C THR A 2 3.01 -5.97 14.47
N ARG A 3 2.11 -6.92 14.19
CA ARG A 3 1.41 -7.06 12.92
C ARG A 3 0.45 -5.90 12.66
N ILE A 4 -0.29 -5.47 13.68
CA ILE A 4 -1.17 -4.29 13.62
C ILE A 4 -0.32 -3.02 13.45
N TYR A 5 0.80 -2.89 14.14
CA TYR A 5 1.67 -1.71 14.08
C TYR A 5 2.41 -1.57 12.74
N ASN A 6 2.80 -2.68 12.11
CA ASN A 6 3.42 -2.65 10.78
C ASN A 6 2.39 -2.50 9.65
N ILE A 7 1.19 -3.06 9.81
CA ILE A 7 0.06 -2.86 8.89
C ILE A 7 -0.46 -1.41 9.03
N GLU A 8 -0.54 -0.86 10.26
CA GLU A 8 -0.91 0.54 10.47
C GLU A 8 0.17 1.51 9.95
N LYS A 9 1.45 1.19 10.02
CA LYS A 9 2.51 1.99 9.38
C LYS A 9 2.51 1.86 7.87
N ALA A 10 2.30 0.67 7.32
CA ALA A 10 2.14 0.48 5.88
C ALA A 10 0.86 1.13 5.37
N ALA A 11 -0.26 0.97 6.08
CA ALA A 11 -1.52 1.64 5.80
C ALA A 11 -1.42 3.17 6.01
N ALA A 12 -0.71 3.64 7.03
CA ALA A 12 -0.46 5.07 7.24
C ALA A 12 0.50 5.64 6.19
N LEU A 13 1.48 4.88 5.71
CA LEU A 13 2.36 5.29 4.61
C LEU A 13 1.59 5.32 3.28
N VAL A 14 0.75 4.32 3.02
CA VAL A 14 -0.15 4.26 1.86
C VAL A 14 -1.21 5.37 1.95
N LEU A 15 -1.80 5.60 3.15
CA LEU A 15 -2.76 6.70 3.35
C LEU A 15 -2.08 8.08 3.24
N THR A 16 -0.83 8.22 3.69
CA THR A 16 -0.05 9.46 3.55
C THR A 16 0.38 9.67 2.10
N LEU A 17 0.70 8.62 1.36
CA LEU A 17 0.94 8.67 -0.09
C LEU A 17 -0.36 8.97 -0.85
N ILE A 18 -1.47 8.32 -0.55
CA ILE A 18 -2.78 8.60 -1.15
C ILE A 18 -3.22 10.04 -0.81
N LEU A 19 -3.01 10.51 0.43
CA LEU A 19 -3.30 11.88 0.82
C LEU A 19 -2.31 12.89 0.22
N SER A 20 -1.05 12.53 -0.05
CA SER A 20 -0.11 13.41 -0.75
C SER A 20 -0.41 13.51 -2.25
N PHE A 21 -0.93 12.46 -2.88
CA PHE A 21 -1.43 12.52 -4.26
C PHE A 21 -2.75 13.30 -4.34
N SER A 22 -3.67 13.12 -3.37
CA SER A 22 -4.94 13.88 -3.34
C SER A 22 -4.76 15.36 -2.98
N VAL A 23 -3.70 15.75 -2.28
CA VAL A 23 -3.45 17.16 -1.90
C VAL A 23 -2.72 17.94 -3.01
N ASN A 24 -1.95 17.28 -3.88
CA ASN A 24 -1.36 17.95 -5.04
C ASN A 24 -2.34 18.12 -6.21
N ASP A 25 -3.39 17.27 -6.32
CA ASP A 25 -4.48 17.44 -7.31
C ASP A 25 -5.59 18.42 -6.87
N ILE A 26 -5.69 18.76 -5.59
CA ILE A 26 -6.73 19.69 -5.09
C ILE A 26 -6.45 21.15 -5.49
N SER A 27 -5.32 21.48 -6.13
CA SER A 27 -5.06 22.80 -6.69
C SER A 27 -5.27 22.91 -8.21
N ALA A 28 -5.64 21.84 -8.92
CA ALA A 28 -6.09 21.94 -10.29
C ALA A 28 -7.41 22.73 -10.29
N LYS A 29 -7.38 23.98 -10.71
CA LYS A 29 -8.59 24.77 -10.96
C LYS A 29 -9.48 23.95 -11.88
N ALA A 30 -10.72 23.66 -11.45
CA ALA A 30 -11.67 22.90 -12.26
C ALA A 30 -11.76 23.54 -13.65
N LYS A 31 -11.35 22.79 -14.67
CA LYS A 31 -11.43 23.24 -16.06
C LYS A 31 -12.89 23.54 -16.40
N ARG A 32 -13.13 24.62 -17.13
CA ARG A 32 -14.48 25.10 -17.46
C ARG A 32 -14.74 25.00 -18.94
N GLY A 33 -15.99 24.76 -19.33
CA GLY A 33 -16.41 24.80 -20.71
C GLY A 33 -16.70 26.25 -21.16
N TYR A 34 -16.30 26.57 -22.37
CA TYR A 34 -16.54 27.88 -22.99
C TYR A 34 -17.06 27.74 -24.41
N ALA A 35 -18.02 28.61 -24.77
CA ALA A 35 -18.34 28.93 -26.16
C ALA A 35 -17.63 30.20 -26.55
N LEU A 36 -16.82 30.17 -27.61
CA LEU A 36 -15.93 31.25 -28.06
C LEU A 36 -16.36 31.72 -29.45
N TRP A 37 -16.69 32.99 -29.60
CA TRP A 37 -17.02 33.59 -30.90
C TRP A 37 -15.82 34.32 -31.49
N CYS A 38 -15.49 33.96 -32.73
CA CYS A 38 -14.49 34.63 -33.55
C CYS A 38 -15.10 35.22 -34.81
N SER A 39 -15.26 36.53 -34.87
CA SER A 39 -15.89 37.23 -36.03
C SER A 39 -15.01 37.26 -37.27
N SER A 40 -13.71 37.16 -37.11
CA SER A 40 -12.72 37.22 -38.22
C SER A 40 -12.86 36.04 -39.19
N ASN A 41 -13.25 34.85 -38.66
CA ASN A 41 -13.48 33.61 -39.44
C ASN A 41 -14.90 33.09 -39.34
N THR A 42 -15.81 33.86 -38.73
CA THR A 42 -17.22 33.49 -38.53
C THR A 42 -17.45 32.16 -37.87
N THR A 43 -16.55 31.77 -36.91
CA THR A 43 -16.55 30.47 -36.25
C THR A 43 -16.93 30.59 -34.77
N LEU A 44 -17.77 29.67 -34.32
CA LEU A 44 -18.10 29.48 -32.92
C LEU A 44 -17.40 28.20 -32.43
N TYR A 45 -16.44 28.37 -31.52
CA TYR A 45 -15.66 27.26 -30.92
C TYR A 45 -16.22 26.86 -29.55
N PHE A 46 -16.23 25.57 -29.26
CA PHE A 46 -16.55 25.01 -27.94
C PHE A 46 -15.31 24.33 -27.40
N VAL A 47 -14.81 24.79 -26.24
CA VAL A 47 -13.54 24.32 -25.65
C VAL A 47 -13.65 24.17 -24.16
N GLN A 48 -12.76 23.38 -23.58
CA GLN A 48 -12.50 23.37 -22.13
C GLN A 48 -11.17 24.09 -21.84
N ALA A 49 -11.17 24.99 -20.85
CA ALA A 49 -9.99 25.73 -20.45
C ALA A 49 -10.00 26.07 -18.95
N ASP A 50 -8.82 26.33 -18.37
CA ASP A 50 -8.70 26.74 -16.96
C ASP A 50 -9.21 28.17 -16.70
N THR A 51 -9.10 29.01 -17.73
CA THR A 51 -9.56 30.40 -17.71
C THR A 51 -10.19 30.75 -19.05
N GLN A 52 -11.00 31.82 -19.07
CA GLN A 52 -11.59 32.31 -20.29
C GLN A 52 -10.51 32.67 -21.34
N PRO A 53 -10.51 32.00 -22.52
CA PRO A 53 -9.54 32.26 -23.57
C PRO A 53 -9.76 33.61 -24.24
N TYR A 54 -8.66 34.31 -24.55
CA TYR A 54 -8.66 35.57 -25.38
C TYR A 54 -8.28 35.28 -26.83
N SER A 55 -7.65 34.14 -27.10
CA SER A 55 -7.31 33.66 -28.44
C SER A 55 -7.48 32.14 -28.48
N TYR A 56 -7.78 31.59 -29.65
CA TYR A 56 -7.88 30.17 -29.88
C TYR A 56 -7.53 29.84 -31.34
N ASN A 57 -6.70 28.83 -31.58
CA ASN A 57 -6.23 28.43 -32.93
C ASN A 57 -5.73 29.67 -33.75
N GLN A 58 -4.85 30.50 -33.17
CA GLN A 58 -4.31 31.72 -33.75
C GLN A 58 -5.34 32.81 -34.05
N ASN A 59 -6.60 32.65 -33.67
CA ASN A 59 -7.65 33.64 -33.87
C ASN A 59 -7.90 34.43 -32.58
N THR A 60 -8.16 35.72 -32.69
CA THR A 60 -8.61 36.57 -31.60
C THR A 60 -10.07 36.24 -31.29
N ILE A 61 -10.41 36.03 -30.03
CA ILE A 61 -11.76 35.78 -29.58
C ILE A 61 -12.45 37.09 -29.23
N ASP A 62 -13.56 37.35 -29.91
CA ASP A 62 -14.34 38.59 -29.70
C ASP A 62 -15.24 38.46 -28.47
N TYR A 63 -15.83 37.28 -28.26
CA TYR A 63 -16.69 36.91 -27.10
C TYR A 63 -16.45 35.53 -26.63
N ALA A 64 -16.55 35.33 -25.30
CA ALA A 64 -16.52 34.02 -24.66
C ALA A 64 -17.64 33.91 -23.61
N TRP A 65 -18.35 32.84 -23.65
CA TRP A 65 -19.40 32.50 -22.67
C TRP A 65 -19.01 31.22 -21.93
N GLU A 66 -18.98 31.31 -20.61
CA GLU A 66 -18.79 30.11 -19.78
C GLU A 66 -20.05 29.25 -19.81
N ILE A 67 -19.87 27.94 -19.99
CA ILE A 67 -20.95 26.97 -20.04
C ILE A 67 -21.19 26.46 -18.63
N THR A 68 -22.27 26.96 -18.01
CA THR A 68 -22.73 26.55 -16.67
C THR A 68 -24.20 26.14 -16.75
N ASP A 69 -24.68 25.36 -15.77
CA ASP A 69 -26.08 24.99 -15.68
C ASP A 69 -26.98 26.23 -15.60
N GLU A 70 -26.54 27.31 -14.95
CA GLU A 70 -27.29 28.59 -14.91
C GLU A 70 -27.37 29.27 -16.30
N ASN A 71 -26.25 29.31 -17.04
CA ASN A 71 -26.18 29.90 -18.36
C ASN A 71 -26.98 29.11 -19.41
N LEU A 72 -27.19 27.82 -19.19
CA LEU A 72 -27.98 26.92 -20.01
C LEU A 72 -29.38 26.68 -19.44
N SER A 73 -29.74 27.35 -18.31
CA SER A 73 -31.05 27.21 -17.64
C SER A 73 -31.45 25.74 -17.50
N ASN A 74 -30.58 24.91 -16.96
CA ASN A 74 -30.71 23.46 -16.82
C ASN A 74 -31.05 22.74 -18.17
N GLY A 75 -30.50 23.23 -19.26
CA GLY A 75 -30.65 22.64 -20.59
C GLY A 75 -32.00 22.89 -21.29
N VAL A 76 -32.85 23.77 -20.75
CA VAL A 76 -34.24 24.02 -21.28
C VAL A 76 -34.44 25.45 -21.83
N ALA A 77 -33.42 26.30 -21.77
CA ALA A 77 -33.45 27.64 -22.34
C ALA A 77 -32.35 27.85 -23.38
N ALA A 78 -32.59 28.72 -24.37
CA ALA A 78 -31.57 29.05 -25.37
C ALA A 78 -30.35 29.68 -24.73
N PRO A 79 -29.14 29.24 -25.12
CA PRO A 79 -27.88 29.71 -24.50
C PRO A 79 -27.61 31.18 -24.86
N ALA A 80 -26.65 31.79 -24.15
CA ALA A 80 -26.34 33.22 -24.22
C ALA A 80 -25.88 33.65 -25.61
N TRP A 81 -25.16 32.80 -26.35
CA TRP A 81 -24.67 33.11 -27.70
C TRP A 81 -25.78 33.10 -28.76
N ILE A 82 -26.92 32.54 -28.47
CA ILE A 82 -28.12 32.54 -29.34
C ILE A 82 -29.01 33.75 -29.02
N LYS A 83 -29.04 34.18 -27.75
CA LYS A 83 -29.74 35.43 -27.38
C LYS A 83 -28.96 36.60 -27.88
N ASN A 84 -29.60 37.59 -28.50
CA ASN A 84 -28.99 38.87 -28.85
C ASN A 84 -28.46 39.51 -27.57
N THR A 85 -27.14 39.44 -27.32
CA THR A 85 -26.53 40.07 -26.15
C THR A 85 -26.27 41.56 -26.46
N PRO A 86 -26.85 42.48 -25.71
CA PRO A 86 -26.53 43.90 -25.86
C PRO A 86 -25.08 44.13 -25.35
N ASN A 87 -24.18 44.56 -26.20
CA ASN A 87 -22.92 45.12 -25.80
C ASN A 87 -23.00 46.64 -25.78
N SER A 88 -22.81 47.25 -24.64
CA SER A 88 -22.89 48.71 -24.44
C SER A 88 -21.88 49.50 -25.24
N ALA A 89 -20.85 48.89 -25.85
CA ALA A 89 -19.79 49.55 -26.62
C ALA A 89 -19.94 49.39 -28.15
N VAL A 90 -20.57 48.35 -28.66
CA VAL A 90 -20.53 47.98 -30.11
C VAL A 90 -21.93 47.64 -30.73
N GLY A 91 -23.01 47.73 -29.97
CA GLY A 91 -24.36 47.36 -30.44
C GLY A 91 -24.73 45.89 -30.17
N THR A 92 -25.87 45.47 -30.68
CA THR A 92 -26.33 44.07 -30.47
C THR A 92 -25.62 43.14 -31.45
N ILE A 93 -24.90 42.13 -30.93
CA ILE A 93 -24.25 41.13 -31.76
C ILE A 93 -25.24 40.03 -32.07
N LYS A 94 -25.39 39.73 -33.36
CA LYS A 94 -26.27 38.68 -33.88
C LYS A 94 -25.44 37.47 -34.33
N VAL A 95 -24.82 36.72 -33.35
CA VAL A 95 -23.99 35.55 -33.65
C VAL A 95 -24.77 34.54 -34.53
N PRO A 96 -26.05 34.22 -34.28
CA PRO A 96 -26.77 33.28 -35.11
C PRO A 96 -26.85 33.65 -36.60
N GLN A 97 -26.76 34.94 -36.94
CA GLN A 97 -26.83 35.41 -38.32
C GLN A 97 -25.48 35.50 -39.01
N GLN A 98 -24.37 35.33 -38.25
CA GLN A 98 -23.02 35.49 -38.76
C GLN A 98 -22.25 34.14 -38.78
N VAL A 99 -22.57 33.21 -37.87
CA VAL A 99 -21.87 31.95 -37.79
C VAL A 99 -22.03 31.13 -39.06
N THR A 100 -20.91 30.71 -39.64
CA THR A 100 -20.87 29.79 -40.78
C THR A 100 -20.31 28.43 -40.37
N THR A 101 -19.46 28.41 -39.32
CA THR A 101 -18.77 27.22 -38.84
C THR A 101 -18.94 27.07 -37.33
N VAL A 102 -19.17 25.85 -36.90
CA VAL A 102 -19.11 25.42 -35.50
C VAL A 102 -18.01 24.37 -35.36
N VAL A 103 -17.14 24.54 -34.36
CA VAL A 103 -16.10 23.59 -34.04
C VAL A 103 -16.19 23.25 -32.56
N ILE A 104 -16.45 21.97 -32.27
CA ILE A 104 -16.38 21.41 -30.91
C ILE A 104 -15.04 20.73 -30.79
N ASP A 105 -14.18 21.31 -29.96
CA ASP A 105 -12.82 20.84 -29.75
C ASP A 105 -12.83 19.56 -28.91
N HIS A 106 -11.81 18.68 -29.10
CA HIS A 106 -11.69 17.45 -28.33
C HIS A 106 -11.66 17.66 -26.81
N SER A 107 -11.13 18.79 -26.32
CA SER A 107 -11.13 19.14 -24.89
C SER A 107 -12.54 19.27 -24.32
N PHE A 108 -13.54 19.56 -25.17
CA PHE A 108 -14.92 19.76 -24.73
C PHE A 108 -15.61 18.48 -24.23
N ARG A 109 -15.10 17.29 -24.54
CA ARG A 109 -15.64 15.99 -24.08
C ARG A 109 -15.76 15.85 -22.57
N PHE A 110 -14.97 16.64 -21.82
CA PHE A 110 -15.02 16.66 -20.36
C PHE A 110 -16.04 17.66 -19.79
N VAL A 111 -16.65 18.47 -20.65
CA VAL A 111 -17.73 19.39 -20.28
C VAL A 111 -19.05 18.62 -20.36
N VAL A 112 -19.81 18.58 -19.27
CA VAL A 112 -21.05 17.79 -19.15
C VAL A 112 -22.26 18.73 -19.03
N PRO A 113 -22.80 19.26 -20.15
CA PRO A 113 -23.96 20.14 -20.13
C PRO A 113 -25.22 19.40 -19.69
N ALA A 114 -26.14 20.09 -19.03
CA ALA A 114 -27.47 19.54 -18.69
C ALA A 114 -28.37 19.35 -19.91
N GLY A 115 -28.04 19.90 -21.09
CA GLY A 115 -28.74 19.75 -22.35
C GLY A 115 -28.26 20.69 -23.44
N PHE A 116 -28.74 20.44 -24.65
CA PHE A 116 -28.33 21.14 -25.87
C PHE A 116 -29.50 21.90 -26.53
N TYR A 117 -30.47 22.31 -25.72
CA TYR A 117 -31.65 23.03 -26.19
C TYR A 117 -31.28 24.30 -26.96
N SER A 118 -31.68 24.40 -28.23
CA SER A 118 -31.50 25.58 -29.08
C SER A 118 -30.06 26.08 -29.25
N TRP A 119 -29.05 25.21 -29.12
CA TRP A 119 -27.63 25.65 -29.16
C TRP A 119 -27.25 26.37 -30.43
N PHE A 120 -27.85 26.01 -31.59
CA PHE A 120 -27.57 26.62 -32.89
C PHE A 120 -28.85 27.16 -33.55
N HIS A 121 -29.89 27.44 -32.76
CA HIS A 121 -31.18 27.92 -33.22
C HIS A 121 -31.03 29.21 -34.04
N GLY A 122 -31.54 29.19 -35.29
CA GLY A 122 -31.57 30.33 -36.21
C GLY A 122 -30.19 30.71 -36.78
N CYS A 123 -29.22 29.81 -36.75
CA CYS A 123 -27.95 29.98 -37.43
C CYS A 123 -28.10 29.77 -38.95
N VAL A 124 -28.74 30.73 -39.59
CA VAL A 124 -29.19 30.64 -41.01
C VAL A 124 -28.07 30.47 -42.01
N ASN A 125 -26.84 30.90 -41.69
CA ASN A 125 -25.67 30.82 -42.54
C ASN A 125 -24.74 29.67 -42.15
N LEU A 126 -25.08 28.84 -41.13
CA LEU A 126 -24.29 27.70 -40.70
C LEU A 126 -24.23 26.66 -41.82
N THR A 127 -23.03 26.34 -42.28
CA THR A 127 -22.77 25.33 -43.31
C THR A 127 -22.01 24.16 -42.78
N THR A 128 -21.16 24.38 -41.74
CA THR A 128 -20.21 23.40 -41.25
C THR A 128 -20.30 23.21 -39.74
N VAL A 129 -20.46 21.99 -39.31
CA VAL A 129 -20.36 21.60 -37.89
C VAL A 129 -19.33 20.48 -37.77
N ARG A 130 -18.32 20.65 -36.94
CA ARG A 130 -17.27 19.65 -36.69
C ARG A 130 -17.19 19.28 -35.22
N GLY A 131 -16.83 18.04 -34.94
CA GLY A 131 -16.56 17.54 -33.59
C GLY A 131 -17.78 17.30 -32.72
N LEU A 132 -18.98 17.09 -33.32
CA LEU A 132 -20.19 16.74 -32.54
C LEU A 132 -19.96 15.51 -31.67
N CYS A 133 -19.12 14.56 -32.09
CA CYS A 133 -18.74 13.37 -31.32
C CYS A 133 -18.14 13.70 -29.93
N TYR A 134 -17.57 14.90 -29.75
CA TYR A 134 -17.04 15.37 -28.46
C TYR A 134 -18.11 15.95 -27.51
N LEU A 135 -19.39 15.96 -27.89
CA LEU A 135 -20.46 16.34 -26.99
C LEU A 135 -20.69 15.26 -25.94
N ASN A 136 -20.48 15.60 -24.69
CA ASN A 136 -20.79 14.69 -23.57
C ASN A 136 -22.29 14.76 -23.25
N THR A 137 -23.03 13.74 -23.69
CA THR A 137 -24.48 13.64 -23.54
C THR A 137 -24.92 12.95 -22.26
N SER A 138 -24.00 12.47 -21.40
CA SER A 138 -24.32 11.62 -20.26
C SER A 138 -25.34 12.19 -19.26
N ARG A 139 -25.45 13.54 -19.16
CA ARG A 139 -26.46 14.24 -18.35
C ARG A 139 -27.52 14.97 -19.18
N ALA A 140 -27.38 14.95 -20.51
CA ALA A 140 -28.22 15.74 -21.39
C ALA A 140 -29.46 14.96 -21.79
N GLY A 141 -30.65 15.37 -21.32
CA GLY A 141 -31.91 14.82 -21.78
C GLY A 141 -32.50 15.54 -23.00
N TYR A 142 -31.99 16.72 -23.37
CA TYR A 142 -32.66 17.62 -24.30
C TYR A 142 -31.75 18.11 -25.42
N MET A 143 -32.14 17.83 -26.70
CA MET A 143 -31.55 18.38 -27.93
C MET A 143 -32.60 19.06 -28.79
N ASN A 144 -33.78 19.34 -28.24
CA ASN A 144 -34.88 19.95 -28.99
C ASN A 144 -34.49 21.36 -29.47
N LYS A 145 -34.84 21.63 -30.74
CA LYS A 145 -34.53 22.86 -31.49
C LYS A 145 -33.02 23.16 -31.64
N MET A 146 -32.14 22.14 -31.48
CA MET A 146 -30.67 22.38 -31.52
C MET A 146 -30.25 23.09 -32.82
N PHE A 147 -30.75 22.65 -33.96
CA PHE A 147 -30.46 23.21 -35.30
C PHE A 147 -31.70 23.85 -35.94
N TYR A 148 -32.70 24.24 -35.17
CA TYR A 148 -33.90 24.87 -35.70
C TYR A 148 -33.58 26.07 -36.58
N GLY A 149 -33.99 26.04 -37.86
CA GLY A 149 -33.84 27.16 -38.82
C GLY A 149 -32.42 27.34 -39.32
N CYS A 150 -31.58 26.34 -39.29
CA CYS A 150 -30.24 26.34 -39.91
C CYS A 150 -30.38 26.09 -41.42
N THR A 151 -30.87 27.11 -42.15
CA THR A 151 -31.33 26.97 -43.56
C THR A 151 -30.21 26.63 -44.54
N SER A 152 -28.94 26.97 -44.24
CA SER A 152 -27.78 26.71 -45.10
C SER A 152 -27.04 25.41 -44.74
N LEU A 153 -27.48 24.67 -43.71
CA LEU A 153 -26.83 23.44 -43.30
C LEU A 153 -27.20 22.32 -44.30
N GLU A 154 -26.17 21.83 -44.99
CA GLU A 154 -26.35 20.82 -46.06
C GLU A 154 -26.12 19.39 -45.53
N THR A 155 -25.11 19.23 -44.71
CA THR A 155 -24.73 17.94 -44.11
C THR A 155 -24.41 18.09 -42.63
N ILE A 156 -24.64 17.03 -41.85
CA ILE A 156 -24.30 17.00 -40.43
C ILE A 156 -23.89 15.59 -40.02
N ASP A 157 -22.87 15.50 -39.19
CA ASP A 157 -22.29 14.24 -38.74
C ASP A 157 -22.47 14.02 -37.22
N PHE A 158 -23.26 13.04 -36.84
CA PHE A 158 -23.51 12.57 -35.50
C PHE A 158 -22.81 11.23 -35.20
N THR A 159 -21.88 10.78 -36.06
CA THR A 159 -21.09 9.58 -35.82
C THR A 159 -20.36 9.71 -34.49
N GLY A 160 -20.49 8.76 -33.59
CA GLY A 160 -19.89 8.79 -32.27
C GLY A 160 -20.64 9.55 -31.19
N VAL A 161 -21.75 10.22 -31.50
CA VAL A 161 -22.60 10.87 -30.49
C VAL A 161 -23.48 9.82 -29.82
N ASP A 162 -23.38 9.70 -28.50
CA ASP A 162 -24.30 8.82 -27.74
C ASP A 162 -25.66 9.46 -27.59
N MET A 163 -26.63 8.96 -28.34
CA MET A 163 -28.00 9.45 -28.32
C MET A 163 -28.92 8.78 -27.29
N LYS A 164 -28.45 7.73 -26.59
CA LYS A 164 -29.26 6.98 -25.61
C LYS A 164 -29.79 7.81 -24.45
N PRO A 165 -29.00 8.78 -23.87
CA PRO A 165 -29.52 9.64 -22.81
C PRO A 165 -30.57 10.69 -23.28
N ILE A 166 -30.66 10.95 -24.59
CA ILE A 166 -31.50 12.02 -25.14
C ILE A 166 -32.94 11.56 -25.18
N ILE A 167 -33.81 12.29 -24.47
CA ILE A 167 -35.23 12.01 -24.39
C ILE A 167 -36.09 12.93 -25.28
N ASN A 168 -35.53 14.09 -25.72
CA ASN A 168 -36.32 15.06 -26.48
C ASN A 168 -35.48 15.69 -27.61
N THR A 169 -35.90 15.42 -28.86
CA THR A 169 -35.40 15.96 -30.13
C THR A 169 -36.45 16.76 -30.91
N THR A 170 -37.56 17.17 -30.24
CA THR A 170 -38.64 17.93 -30.86
C THR A 170 -38.11 19.13 -31.64
N MET A 171 -38.48 19.24 -32.91
CA MET A 171 -38.07 20.30 -33.82
C MET A 171 -36.53 20.45 -33.98
N MET A 172 -35.76 19.40 -33.79
CA MET A 172 -34.27 19.49 -33.77
C MET A 172 -33.74 20.08 -35.08
N PHE A 173 -34.23 19.64 -36.23
CA PHE A 173 -33.84 20.11 -37.57
C PHE A 173 -34.98 20.89 -38.29
N TYR A 174 -35.96 21.37 -37.55
CA TYR A 174 -37.12 22.10 -38.18
C TYR A 174 -36.61 23.26 -39.02
N GLY A 175 -36.96 23.29 -40.32
CA GLY A 175 -36.61 24.34 -41.26
C GLY A 175 -35.15 24.31 -41.73
N CYS A 176 -34.46 23.20 -41.65
CA CYS A 176 -33.15 22.98 -42.27
C CYS A 176 -33.35 22.64 -43.77
N ASN A 177 -33.72 23.61 -44.58
CA ASN A 177 -34.21 23.38 -45.93
C ASN A 177 -33.13 22.86 -46.90
N SER A 178 -31.85 23.07 -46.63
CA SER A 178 -30.74 22.57 -47.47
C SER A 178 -30.24 21.21 -47.02
N LEU A 179 -30.70 20.71 -45.87
CA LEU A 179 -30.18 19.48 -45.25
C LEU A 179 -30.54 18.24 -46.06
N HIS A 180 -29.55 17.60 -46.65
CA HIS A 180 -29.72 16.44 -47.51
C HIS A 180 -28.94 15.19 -47.01
N ASN A 181 -28.07 15.33 -45.97
CA ASN A 181 -27.39 14.21 -45.36
C ASN A 181 -27.22 14.35 -43.86
N ILE A 182 -27.61 13.31 -43.09
CA ILE A 182 -27.38 13.18 -41.67
C ILE A 182 -26.69 11.86 -41.46
N ASN A 183 -25.41 11.90 -41.05
CA ASN A 183 -24.67 10.70 -40.68
C ASN A 183 -24.90 10.36 -39.21
N ALA A 184 -25.12 9.07 -38.91
CA ALA A 184 -25.30 8.59 -37.55
C ALA A 184 -24.99 7.09 -37.48
N ASP A 185 -24.52 6.64 -36.31
CA ASP A 185 -24.13 5.23 -36.10
C ASP A 185 -25.32 4.28 -36.03
N GLU A 186 -26.42 4.74 -35.48
CA GLU A 186 -27.60 3.94 -35.18
C GLU A 186 -28.92 4.75 -35.31
N ALA A 187 -30.04 4.04 -35.32
CA ALA A 187 -31.34 4.67 -35.27
C ALA A 187 -31.58 5.37 -33.92
N TRP A 188 -32.19 6.55 -33.94
CA TRP A 188 -32.57 7.27 -32.73
C TRP A 188 -34.02 7.02 -32.36
N THR A 189 -34.31 6.77 -31.09
CA THR A 189 -35.63 6.45 -30.60
C THR A 189 -36.05 7.32 -29.40
N PRO A 190 -35.85 8.65 -29.44
CA PRO A 190 -36.20 9.53 -28.33
C PRO A 190 -37.71 9.55 -28.13
N PRO A 191 -38.22 9.53 -26.89
CA PRO A 191 -39.68 9.55 -26.59
C PRO A 191 -40.42 10.77 -27.14
N TYR A 192 -39.71 11.91 -27.24
CA TYR A 192 -40.29 13.17 -27.76
C TYR A 192 -39.49 13.66 -28.97
N SER A 193 -40.13 13.60 -30.19
CA SER A 193 -39.50 13.93 -31.47
C SER A 193 -40.38 14.68 -32.46
N ALA A 194 -41.51 15.23 -32.00
CA ALA A 194 -42.50 15.87 -32.90
C ALA A 194 -41.83 16.95 -33.75
N TYR A 195 -42.19 16.95 -35.06
CA TYR A 195 -41.71 17.93 -36.05
C TYR A 195 -40.20 17.98 -36.24
N MET A 196 -39.48 16.90 -35.91
CA MET A 196 -38.00 16.84 -35.89
C MET A 196 -37.40 17.23 -37.23
N PHE A 197 -37.99 16.75 -38.36
CA PHE A 197 -37.50 16.94 -39.72
C PHE A 197 -38.42 17.82 -40.59
N THR A 198 -39.38 18.54 -40.00
CA THR A 198 -40.28 19.42 -40.78
C THR A 198 -39.49 20.47 -41.55
N GLY A 199 -39.67 20.54 -42.87
CA GLY A 199 -38.96 21.45 -43.76
C GLY A 199 -37.59 20.95 -44.23
N CYS A 200 -37.22 19.69 -43.98
CA CYS A 200 -35.99 19.05 -44.48
C CYS A 200 -36.24 18.30 -45.78
N GLU A 201 -36.80 18.96 -46.77
CA GLU A 201 -37.33 18.34 -48.03
C GLU A 201 -36.20 17.73 -48.90
N GLN A 202 -34.94 18.03 -48.64
CA GLN A 202 -33.78 17.49 -49.37
C GLN A 202 -33.29 16.15 -48.80
N LEU A 203 -33.77 15.70 -47.66
CA LEU A 203 -33.39 14.42 -47.08
C LEU A 203 -33.81 13.23 -47.97
N PRO A 204 -32.99 12.16 -48.02
CA PRO A 204 -33.35 10.94 -48.75
C PRO A 204 -34.72 10.41 -48.30
N HIS A 205 -35.54 9.95 -49.24
CA HIS A 205 -36.86 9.38 -48.96
C HIS A 205 -37.82 10.27 -48.15
N PHE A 206 -37.66 11.62 -48.23
CA PHE A 206 -38.45 12.55 -47.43
C PHE A 206 -39.98 12.35 -47.65
N ASP A 207 -40.67 12.24 -46.52
CA ASP A 207 -42.14 12.13 -46.46
C ASP A 207 -42.68 13.15 -45.46
N SER A 208 -43.41 14.14 -45.91
CA SER A 208 -43.94 15.20 -45.07
C SER A 208 -44.94 14.72 -44.00
N SER A 209 -45.40 13.48 -44.08
CA SER A 209 -46.24 12.85 -43.06
C SER A 209 -45.45 12.14 -41.98
N LYS A 210 -44.12 11.97 -42.15
CA LYS A 210 -43.21 11.23 -41.31
C LYS A 210 -42.02 12.11 -40.88
N VAL A 211 -42.26 13.16 -40.14
CA VAL A 211 -41.29 14.18 -39.76
C VAL A 211 -40.80 14.06 -38.33
N ASP A 212 -41.00 12.95 -37.70
CA ASP A 212 -40.53 12.61 -36.33
C ASP A 212 -39.40 11.56 -36.35
N ALA A 213 -38.97 11.09 -35.18
CA ALA A 213 -37.91 10.11 -35.08
C ALA A 213 -38.20 8.72 -35.67
N THR A 214 -39.39 8.45 -36.17
CA THR A 214 -39.67 7.18 -36.88
C THR A 214 -38.80 7.02 -38.14
N MET A 215 -38.30 8.15 -38.67
CA MET A 215 -37.40 8.20 -39.81
C MET A 215 -35.92 8.49 -39.41
N ALA A 216 -35.65 8.58 -38.14
CA ALA A 216 -34.28 8.78 -37.63
C ALA A 216 -33.49 7.45 -37.62
N LYS A 217 -33.32 6.84 -38.78
CA LYS A 217 -32.65 5.55 -39.00
C LYS A 217 -32.04 5.49 -40.41
N GLY A 218 -31.19 4.49 -40.63
CA GLY A 218 -30.66 4.16 -41.96
C GLY A 218 -31.68 3.45 -42.87
N ASP A 219 -31.25 2.76 -43.90
CA ASP A 219 -31.99 2.00 -44.89
C ASP A 219 -33.11 2.84 -45.57
N ASP A 220 -34.32 2.73 -45.10
CA ASP A 220 -35.49 3.47 -45.59
C ASP A 220 -35.75 4.75 -44.79
N GLY A 221 -34.85 5.22 -43.92
CA GLY A 221 -34.97 6.44 -43.12
C GLY A 221 -34.20 7.62 -43.67
N TYR A 222 -33.93 8.62 -42.82
CA TYR A 222 -33.23 9.85 -43.17
C TYR A 222 -31.77 9.87 -42.83
N PHE A 223 -31.23 8.79 -42.22
CA PHE A 223 -29.85 8.73 -41.83
C PHE A 223 -29.00 7.94 -42.81
N ASN A 224 -27.78 8.44 -43.04
CA ASN A 224 -26.72 7.69 -43.66
C ASN A 224 -25.90 7.01 -42.57
N THR A 225 -25.81 5.69 -42.63
CA THR A 225 -25.03 4.87 -41.67
C THR A 225 -23.69 4.38 -42.24
N GLU A 226 -23.42 4.67 -43.53
CA GLU A 226 -22.13 4.35 -44.14
C GLU A 226 -21.05 5.29 -43.65
N SER A 227 -19.93 4.73 -43.16
CA SER A 227 -18.77 5.48 -42.69
C SER A 227 -17.49 4.69 -42.89
N ASN A 228 -16.42 5.43 -43.14
CA ASN A 228 -15.07 4.89 -43.25
C ASN A 228 -14.40 4.83 -41.88
N ILE A 229 -13.54 3.85 -41.68
CA ILE A 229 -12.75 3.70 -40.46
C ILE A 229 -11.28 3.86 -40.82
N TYR A 230 -10.58 4.73 -40.11
CA TYR A 230 -9.18 5.05 -40.37
C TYR A 230 -8.34 5.03 -39.11
N ALA A 231 -7.05 4.68 -39.27
CA ALA A 231 -5.97 5.12 -38.40
C ALA A 231 -5.12 6.14 -39.18
N LEU A 232 -4.99 7.35 -38.65
CA LEU A 232 -4.35 8.49 -39.32
C LEU A 232 -3.07 8.86 -38.59
N CYS A 233 -1.94 8.89 -39.32
CA CYS A 233 -0.75 9.54 -38.77
C CYS A 233 -0.75 11.02 -39.17
N LEU A 234 -0.78 11.92 -38.15
CA LEU A 234 -0.83 13.36 -38.30
C LEU A 234 0.49 13.99 -37.81
N ASN A 235 0.89 15.11 -38.40
CA ASN A 235 2.02 15.89 -37.91
C ASN A 235 1.77 16.42 -36.50
N GLY A 236 2.78 16.31 -35.63
CA GLY A 236 2.85 16.98 -34.34
C GLY A 236 3.42 18.39 -34.44
N VAL A 237 3.93 18.88 -33.33
CA VAL A 237 4.53 20.24 -33.22
C VAL A 237 5.90 20.29 -33.88
N SER A 238 6.63 19.15 -33.92
CA SER A 238 7.96 19.00 -34.55
C SER A 238 7.95 17.92 -35.62
N SER A 239 9.02 17.85 -36.43
CA SER A 239 9.17 16.82 -37.46
C SER A 239 9.26 15.39 -36.93
N ASP A 240 9.63 15.24 -35.64
CA ASP A 240 9.90 13.96 -34.97
C ASP A 240 8.75 13.61 -34.03
N ASP A 241 7.59 14.22 -34.24
CA ASP A 241 6.41 14.11 -33.40
C ASP A 241 5.19 13.84 -34.28
N GLN A 242 4.53 12.71 -34.06
CA GLN A 242 3.32 12.32 -34.77
C GLN A 242 2.22 11.87 -33.81
N TYR A 243 1.00 12.15 -34.24
CA TYR A 243 -0.21 11.64 -33.63
C TYR A 243 -0.74 10.45 -34.44
N LEU A 244 -1.20 9.42 -33.76
CA LEU A 244 -1.97 8.32 -34.34
C LEU A 244 -3.44 8.47 -33.89
N TYR A 245 -4.30 8.90 -34.80
CA TYR A 245 -5.73 9.08 -34.56
C TYR A 245 -6.51 7.86 -35.08
N PHE A 246 -7.37 7.31 -34.24
CA PHE A 246 -8.36 6.31 -34.61
C PHE A 246 -9.73 6.98 -34.73
N VAL A 247 -10.26 6.98 -35.95
CA VAL A 247 -11.46 7.73 -36.31
C VAL A 247 -12.43 6.90 -37.14
N ARG A 248 -13.72 7.22 -37.03
CA ARG A 248 -14.76 6.76 -37.93
C ARG A 248 -15.50 7.98 -38.48
N THR A 249 -15.54 8.13 -39.79
CA THR A 249 -16.08 9.32 -40.44
C THR A 249 -16.69 8.94 -41.81
N PRO A 250 -17.79 9.63 -42.25
CA PRO A 250 -18.30 9.46 -43.62
C PRO A 250 -17.40 10.07 -44.69
N GLU A 251 -16.45 10.97 -44.26
CA GLU A 251 -15.56 11.64 -45.19
C GLU A 251 -14.44 10.70 -45.68
N THR A 252 -14.03 10.86 -46.94
CA THR A 252 -12.83 10.20 -47.46
C THR A 252 -11.63 11.05 -47.10
N ILE A 253 -10.74 10.52 -46.25
CA ILE A 253 -9.52 11.17 -45.83
C ILE A 253 -8.36 10.69 -46.72
N ALA A 254 -7.57 11.64 -47.21
CA ALA A 254 -6.37 11.34 -48.03
C ALA A 254 -5.12 11.97 -47.42
N VAL A 255 -3.95 11.44 -47.81
CA VAL A 255 -2.65 12.02 -47.45
C VAL A 255 -2.58 13.44 -47.95
N ASN A 256 -2.00 14.35 -47.16
CA ASN A 256 -1.94 15.78 -47.32
C ASN A 256 -3.24 16.57 -47.04
N ASN A 257 -4.36 15.91 -46.73
CA ASN A 257 -5.50 16.61 -46.17
C ASN A 257 -5.14 17.18 -44.77
N GLU A 258 -5.98 18.05 -44.25
CA GLU A 258 -5.98 18.47 -42.88
C GLU A 258 -7.04 17.69 -42.10
N TYR A 259 -6.68 17.18 -40.93
CA TYR A 259 -7.59 16.60 -39.97
C TYR A 259 -7.26 17.17 -38.59
N ASP A 260 -8.26 17.65 -37.84
CA ASP A 260 -8.09 18.30 -36.53
C ASP A 260 -6.99 19.41 -36.54
N GLY A 261 -6.94 20.20 -37.62
CA GLY A 261 -5.94 21.26 -37.79
C GLY A 261 -4.50 20.78 -38.04
N ARG A 262 -4.31 19.49 -38.28
CA ARG A 262 -3.01 18.85 -38.55
C ARG A 262 -2.98 18.23 -39.95
N ARG A 263 -1.81 18.23 -40.54
CA ARG A 263 -1.60 17.58 -41.84
C ARG A 263 -1.54 16.07 -41.69
N VAL A 264 -2.30 15.36 -42.52
CA VAL A 264 -2.30 13.90 -42.61
C VAL A 264 -1.07 13.42 -43.38
N ASN A 265 -0.22 12.61 -42.72
CA ASN A 265 0.97 12.02 -43.34
C ASN A 265 0.70 10.64 -43.93
N THR A 266 -0.05 9.82 -43.17
CA THR A 266 -0.38 8.45 -43.56
C THR A 266 -1.84 8.16 -43.19
N VAL A 267 -2.49 7.41 -44.06
CA VAL A 267 -3.86 6.94 -43.87
C VAL A 267 -3.82 5.41 -43.97
N TYR A 268 -4.29 4.75 -42.93
CA TYR A 268 -4.58 3.33 -42.95
C TYR A 268 -6.10 3.16 -42.94
N ALA A 269 -6.65 2.55 -43.98
CA ALA A 269 -8.07 2.15 -43.94
C ALA A 269 -8.24 0.89 -43.09
N TYR A 270 -9.47 0.62 -42.62
CA TYR A 270 -9.74 -0.51 -41.71
C TYR A 270 -9.21 -1.86 -42.20
N ASP A 271 -9.36 -2.14 -43.51
CA ASP A 271 -8.90 -3.38 -44.11
C ASP A 271 -7.35 -3.50 -44.16
N ASP A 272 -6.67 -2.34 -44.08
CA ASP A 272 -5.21 -2.25 -44.08
C ASP A 272 -4.61 -2.21 -42.68
N PHE A 273 -5.41 -2.28 -41.60
CA PHE A 273 -4.91 -2.22 -40.21
C PHE A 273 -3.95 -3.35 -39.88
N LYS A 274 -4.16 -4.55 -40.48
CA LYS A 274 -3.30 -5.70 -40.32
C LYS A 274 -2.45 -5.91 -41.56
N VAL A 275 -1.13 -5.98 -41.37
CA VAL A 275 -0.18 -6.32 -42.41
C VAL A 275 0.24 -7.76 -42.19
N VAL A 276 -0.14 -8.66 -43.11
CA VAL A 276 0.18 -10.08 -43.08
C VAL A 276 1.54 -10.30 -43.78
N HIS A 277 2.49 -10.91 -43.08
CA HIS A 277 3.85 -11.18 -43.60
C HIS A 277 3.96 -12.59 -44.21
N SER A 278 3.67 -13.63 -43.43
CA SER A 278 3.65 -15.00 -43.91
C SER A 278 2.88 -15.90 -42.94
N GLY A 279 2.01 -16.76 -43.49
CA GLY A 279 1.18 -17.65 -42.67
C GLY A 279 0.29 -16.87 -41.68
N ASP A 280 0.42 -17.19 -40.40
CA ASP A 280 -0.30 -16.51 -39.34
C ASP A 280 0.47 -15.30 -38.74
N ASP A 281 1.64 -14.97 -39.28
CA ASP A 281 2.47 -13.84 -38.88
C ASP A 281 1.93 -12.53 -39.46
N TRP A 282 1.61 -11.58 -38.60
CA TRP A 282 1.08 -10.26 -38.97
C TRP A 282 1.48 -9.19 -37.94
N THR A 283 1.46 -7.94 -38.38
CA THR A 283 1.65 -6.77 -37.50
C THR A 283 0.57 -5.72 -37.78
N TRP A 284 0.40 -4.81 -36.85
CA TRP A 284 -0.42 -3.62 -37.11
C TRP A 284 0.33 -2.68 -38.04
N ALA A 285 -0.40 -2.01 -38.93
CA ALA A 285 0.17 -1.18 -39.99
C ALA A 285 1.04 -0.02 -39.46
N TRP A 286 0.79 0.45 -38.27
CA TRP A 286 1.56 1.50 -37.58
C TRP A 286 2.71 0.97 -36.73
N SER A 287 2.83 -0.35 -36.52
CA SER A 287 3.94 -0.95 -35.82
C SER A 287 5.28 -0.58 -36.48
N GLY A 288 6.27 -0.22 -35.63
CA GLY A 288 7.58 0.23 -36.11
C GLY A 288 7.63 1.71 -36.56
N ASN A 289 6.53 2.46 -36.51
CA ASN A 289 6.60 3.91 -36.71
C ASN A 289 7.09 4.61 -35.43
N THR A 290 8.39 4.86 -35.35
CA THR A 290 9.07 5.43 -34.17
C THR A 290 8.77 6.91 -33.93
N LEU A 291 8.03 7.56 -34.80
CA LEU A 291 7.65 8.99 -34.69
C LEU A 291 6.32 9.18 -33.93
N ILE A 292 5.53 8.12 -33.77
CA ILE A 292 4.25 8.19 -33.04
C ILE A 292 4.54 8.40 -31.56
N ARG A 293 4.12 9.55 -31.03
CA ARG A 293 4.21 9.91 -29.61
C ARG A 293 2.86 9.99 -28.92
N HIS A 294 1.83 10.35 -29.63
CA HIS A 294 0.49 10.60 -29.13
C HIS A 294 -0.49 9.68 -29.83
N VAL A 295 -1.28 8.93 -29.06
CA VAL A 295 -2.37 8.08 -29.58
C VAL A 295 -3.69 8.69 -29.16
N VAL A 296 -4.61 8.86 -30.11
CA VAL A 296 -5.92 9.44 -29.86
C VAL A 296 -7.03 8.54 -30.42
N PHE A 297 -7.90 8.07 -29.55
CA PHE A 297 -9.15 7.44 -29.94
C PHE A 297 -10.25 8.49 -29.91
N GLU A 298 -10.84 8.76 -31.07
CA GLU A 298 -11.99 9.67 -31.09
C GLU A 298 -13.28 8.97 -30.64
N PRO A 299 -14.24 9.71 -30.08
CA PRO A 299 -15.55 9.17 -29.74
C PRO A 299 -16.28 8.48 -30.91
N SER A 300 -15.97 8.88 -32.15
CA SER A 300 -16.46 8.26 -33.37
C SER A 300 -16.03 6.80 -33.53
N PHE A 301 -14.92 6.41 -32.89
CA PHE A 301 -14.37 5.05 -32.95
C PHE A 301 -15.06 4.06 -32.00
N ARG A 302 -15.89 4.52 -31.03
CA ARG A 302 -16.47 3.67 -29.96
C ARG A 302 -17.29 2.47 -30.44
N ASN A 303 -17.85 2.52 -31.64
CA ASN A 303 -18.64 1.44 -32.23
C ASN A 303 -17.82 0.59 -33.23
N VAL A 304 -16.52 0.81 -33.33
CA VAL A 304 -15.66 0.00 -34.20
C VAL A 304 -15.26 -1.27 -33.46
N HIS A 305 -15.56 -2.42 -34.05
CA HIS A 305 -15.19 -3.73 -33.52
C HIS A 305 -13.89 -4.19 -34.15
N LEU A 306 -12.88 -4.38 -33.32
CA LEU A 306 -11.61 -4.99 -33.76
C LEU A 306 -11.62 -6.49 -33.42
N PRO A 307 -11.07 -7.35 -34.30
CA PRO A 307 -11.11 -8.80 -34.08
C PRO A 307 -10.17 -9.25 -32.95
N THR A 308 -9.19 -8.45 -32.60
CA THR A 308 -8.20 -8.67 -31.53
C THR A 308 -7.56 -7.33 -31.17
N LEU A 309 -6.98 -7.26 -29.95
CA LEU A 309 -6.13 -6.14 -29.52
C LEU A 309 -4.69 -6.63 -29.20
N GLU A 310 -4.34 -7.84 -29.65
CA GLU A 310 -3.00 -8.38 -29.50
C GLU A 310 -1.98 -7.47 -30.19
N GLY A 311 -0.96 -7.00 -29.43
CA GLY A 311 0.08 -6.11 -29.92
C GLY A 311 -0.41 -4.76 -30.49
N PHE A 312 -1.64 -4.32 -30.19
CA PHE A 312 -2.29 -3.18 -30.86
C PHE A 312 -1.49 -1.87 -30.80
N LEU A 313 -0.90 -1.56 -29.66
CA LEU A 313 0.02 -0.43 -29.45
C LEU A 313 1.40 -0.92 -29.01
N GLN A 314 1.76 -2.15 -29.40
CA GLN A 314 3.07 -2.71 -29.08
C GLN A 314 4.18 -1.81 -29.60
N GLY A 315 5.08 -1.43 -28.69
CA GLY A 315 6.23 -0.62 -28.98
C GLY A 315 7.43 -1.46 -29.47
N ASP A 316 8.20 -0.91 -30.37
CA ASP A 316 9.60 -1.24 -30.56
C ASP A 316 10.41 -0.61 -29.40
N PRO A 317 11.61 -1.08 -28.99
CA PRO A 317 12.46 -0.41 -27.99
C PRO A 317 12.77 1.07 -28.27
N ASN A 318 12.50 1.53 -29.50
CA ASN A 318 12.59 2.93 -29.91
C ASN A 318 11.21 3.60 -29.96
N ASN A 319 10.15 2.94 -29.53
CA ASN A 319 8.80 3.51 -29.52
C ASN A 319 8.69 4.62 -28.49
N SER A 320 8.15 5.71 -28.93
CA SER A 320 8.10 6.98 -28.19
C SER A 320 6.70 7.36 -27.74
N ILE A 321 5.72 6.43 -27.65
CA ILE A 321 4.37 6.77 -27.15
C ILE A 321 4.50 7.32 -25.73
N THR A 322 4.13 8.60 -25.58
CA THR A 322 4.19 9.35 -24.31
C THR A 322 2.85 9.42 -23.62
N ASP A 323 1.77 9.38 -24.41
CA ASP A 323 0.40 9.47 -23.91
C ASP A 323 -0.61 8.79 -24.84
N ILE A 324 -1.70 8.36 -24.26
CA ILE A 324 -2.84 7.74 -24.92
C ILE A 324 -4.10 8.47 -24.44
N ASP A 325 -4.85 9.03 -25.38
CA ASP A 325 -6.05 9.80 -25.12
C ASP A 325 -7.28 9.11 -25.70
N GLY A 326 -8.42 9.15 -24.98
CA GLY A 326 -9.69 8.57 -25.43
C GLY A 326 -9.73 7.05 -25.40
N LEU A 327 -8.95 6.39 -24.56
CA LEU A 327 -8.95 4.92 -24.45
C LEU A 327 -10.34 4.36 -24.09
N GLU A 328 -11.20 5.17 -23.45
CA GLU A 328 -12.60 4.87 -23.17
C GLU A 328 -13.48 4.72 -24.43
N TYR A 329 -12.97 5.11 -25.59
CA TYR A 329 -13.64 4.97 -26.90
C TYR A 329 -13.17 3.74 -27.67
N LEU A 330 -12.22 2.99 -27.16
CA LEU A 330 -11.82 1.73 -27.74
C LEU A 330 -12.84 0.64 -27.36
N ASN A 331 -13.53 0.12 -28.35
CA ASN A 331 -14.51 -0.95 -28.14
C ASN A 331 -13.79 -2.30 -27.98
N THR A 332 -13.85 -2.85 -26.80
CA THR A 332 -13.24 -4.12 -26.45
C THR A 332 -14.22 -5.30 -26.42
N SER A 333 -15.51 -5.05 -26.75
CA SER A 333 -16.54 -6.08 -26.78
C SER A 333 -16.23 -7.13 -27.87
N GLY A 334 -16.26 -8.40 -27.48
CA GLY A 334 -15.95 -9.51 -28.39
C GLY A 334 -14.45 -9.79 -28.55
N VAL A 335 -13.56 -8.98 -27.97
CA VAL A 335 -12.12 -9.25 -27.93
C VAL A 335 -11.81 -10.31 -26.88
N THR A 336 -10.96 -11.29 -27.21
CA THR A 336 -10.57 -12.36 -26.30
C THR A 336 -9.09 -12.29 -25.87
N SER A 337 -8.26 -11.53 -26.60
CA SER A 337 -6.84 -11.35 -26.31
C SER A 337 -6.43 -9.87 -26.34
N MET A 338 -5.78 -9.44 -25.27
CA MET A 338 -5.05 -8.17 -25.16
C MET A 338 -3.55 -8.42 -24.95
N ARG A 339 -3.07 -9.61 -25.33
CA ARG A 339 -1.64 -9.97 -25.24
C ARG A 339 -0.78 -8.90 -25.86
N SER A 340 0.27 -8.48 -25.18
CA SER A 340 1.25 -7.48 -25.68
C SER A 340 0.66 -6.11 -26.07
N MET A 341 -0.58 -5.75 -25.66
CA MET A 341 -1.26 -4.56 -26.18
C MET A 341 -0.45 -3.26 -26.00
N PHE A 342 0.25 -3.10 -24.89
CA PHE A 342 1.12 -1.96 -24.57
C PHE A 342 2.58 -2.40 -24.38
N GLU A 343 2.95 -3.59 -24.82
CA GLU A 343 4.32 -4.10 -24.68
C GLU A 343 5.31 -3.11 -25.27
N GLY A 344 6.38 -2.78 -24.51
CA GLY A 344 7.46 -1.91 -24.97
C GLY A 344 7.13 -0.42 -25.04
N CYS A 345 5.99 0.05 -24.50
CA CYS A 345 5.71 1.48 -24.40
C CYS A 345 6.58 2.13 -23.31
N VAL A 346 7.87 2.27 -23.62
CA VAL A 346 8.91 2.68 -22.66
C VAL A 346 8.80 4.12 -22.17
N GLU A 347 8.16 5.01 -22.92
CA GLU A 347 8.04 6.44 -22.58
C GLU A 347 6.74 6.78 -21.82
N LEU A 348 5.77 5.88 -21.74
CA LEU A 348 4.58 6.07 -20.90
C LEU A 348 4.97 6.20 -19.44
N THR A 349 4.42 7.20 -18.75
CA THR A 349 4.66 7.45 -17.32
C THR A 349 3.51 6.99 -16.42
N SER A 350 2.30 6.92 -16.96
CA SER A 350 1.11 6.38 -16.30
C SER A 350 0.19 5.77 -17.33
N LEU A 351 -0.65 4.82 -16.93
CA LEU A 351 -1.64 4.21 -17.81
C LEU A 351 -2.93 3.95 -17.03
N ASP A 352 -4.06 4.39 -17.60
CA ASP A 352 -5.39 4.13 -17.05
C ASP A 352 -6.17 3.23 -18.01
N VAL A 353 -6.43 2.00 -17.57
CA VAL A 353 -7.20 1.00 -18.32
C VAL A 353 -8.56 0.71 -17.69
N SER A 354 -8.96 1.50 -16.70
CA SER A 354 -10.20 1.30 -15.93
C SER A 354 -11.48 1.40 -16.78
N SER A 355 -11.37 2.03 -17.96
CA SER A 355 -12.48 2.17 -18.92
C SER A 355 -12.66 0.97 -19.85
N LEU A 356 -11.68 0.06 -19.92
CA LEU A 356 -11.74 -1.07 -20.84
C LEU A 356 -12.66 -2.18 -20.31
N ASP A 357 -13.58 -2.63 -21.12
CA ASP A 357 -14.37 -3.85 -20.81
C ASP A 357 -13.49 -5.08 -21.08
N MET A 358 -13.00 -5.69 -20.00
CA MET A 358 -12.17 -6.89 -20.06
C MET A 358 -12.97 -8.19 -19.84
N SER A 359 -14.30 -8.12 -19.78
CA SER A 359 -15.16 -9.28 -19.45
C SER A 359 -15.05 -10.46 -20.43
N GLY A 360 -14.64 -10.20 -21.67
CA GLY A 360 -14.40 -11.20 -22.71
C GLY A 360 -12.96 -11.74 -22.76
N ILE A 361 -12.04 -11.07 -22.09
CA ILE A 361 -10.60 -11.32 -22.23
C ILE A 361 -10.20 -12.62 -21.53
N GLN A 362 -9.43 -13.45 -22.23
CA GLN A 362 -8.85 -14.72 -21.75
C GLN A 362 -7.34 -14.63 -21.61
N ASP A 363 -6.67 -13.84 -22.46
CA ASP A 363 -5.23 -13.67 -22.48
C ASP A 363 -4.83 -12.20 -22.29
N MET A 364 -4.14 -11.91 -21.17
CA MET A 364 -3.52 -10.61 -20.85
C MET A 364 -1.98 -10.72 -20.81
N GLY A 365 -1.42 -11.81 -21.27
CA GLY A 365 0.03 -12.03 -21.24
C GLY A 365 0.78 -10.87 -21.87
N ARG A 366 1.88 -10.42 -21.23
CA ARG A 366 2.77 -9.35 -21.72
C ARG A 366 2.08 -7.98 -21.92
N MET A 367 0.82 -7.78 -21.47
CA MET A 367 0.06 -6.56 -21.80
C MET A 367 0.81 -5.27 -21.46
N PHE A 368 1.58 -5.24 -20.36
CA PHE A 368 2.39 -4.10 -19.92
C PHE A 368 3.90 -4.42 -19.91
N TYR A 369 4.32 -5.48 -20.60
CA TYR A 369 5.71 -5.91 -20.64
C TYR A 369 6.64 -4.76 -21.10
N GLY A 370 7.67 -4.46 -20.32
CA GLY A 370 8.68 -3.47 -20.69
C GLY A 370 8.22 -2.00 -20.64
N CYS A 371 7.05 -1.68 -20.06
CA CYS A 371 6.64 -0.29 -19.79
C CYS A 371 7.52 0.31 -18.67
N SER A 372 8.78 0.55 -18.98
CA SER A 372 9.85 0.77 -17.99
C SER A 372 9.76 2.10 -17.24
N ASN A 373 9.10 3.12 -17.79
CA ASN A 373 8.91 4.43 -17.15
C ASN A 373 7.57 4.58 -16.44
N VAL A 374 6.65 3.62 -16.56
CA VAL A 374 5.34 3.67 -15.88
C VAL A 374 5.56 3.62 -14.37
N THR A 375 5.02 4.64 -13.67
CA THR A 375 5.05 4.75 -12.21
C THR A 375 3.76 4.28 -11.55
N SER A 376 2.63 4.27 -12.29
CA SER A 376 1.32 3.81 -11.85
C SER A 376 0.49 3.25 -13.00
N ILE A 377 -0.28 2.19 -12.72
CA ILE A 377 -1.27 1.61 -13.63
C ILE A 377 -2.59 1.56 -12.88
N ASN A 378 -3.64 2.18 -13.44
CA ASN A 378 -4.98 2.13 -12.87
C ASN A 378 -5.74 0.93 -13.44
N LEU A 379 -5.98 -0.08 -12.59
CA LEU A 379 -6.73 -1.30 -12.89
C LEU A 379 -8.15 -1.29 -12.27
N SER A 380 -8.61 -0.16 -11.70
CA SER A 380 -9.86 -0.12 -10.95
C SER A 380 -11.07 -0.47 -11.84
N GLY A 381 -11.94 -1.32 -11.34
CA GLY A 381 -13.21 -1.64 -12.00
C GLY A 381 -13.14 -2.59 -13.20
N ILE A 382 -11.96 -3.06 -13.61
CA ILE A 382 -11.84 -4.04 -14.70
C ILE A 382 -12.39 -5.42 -14.27
N ASN A 383 -12.96 -6.14 -15.22
CA ASN A 383 -13.46 -7.50 -15.01
C ASN A 383 -12.56 -8.53 -15.69
N THR A 384 -11.73 -9.22 -14.88
CA THR A 384 -10.78 -10.24 -15.36
C THR A 384 -11.27 -11.68 -15.11
N SER A 385 -12.56 -11.89 -14.81
CA SER A 385 -13.11 -13.20 -14.40
C SER A 385 -12.96 -14.34 -15.45
N ASN A 386 -12.68 -14.01 -16.69
CA ASN A 386 -12.43 -14.98 -17.76
C ASN A 386 -10.95 -15.15 -18.12
N VAL A 387 -10.06 -14.38 -17.50
CA VAL A 387 -8.62 -14.44 -17.81
C VAL A 387 -8.02 -15.75 -17.31
N THR A 388 -7.26 -16.40 -18.16
CA THR A 388 -6.54 -17.67 -17.89
C THR A 388 -5.03 -17.51 -17.97
N ASP A 389 -4.53 -16.47 -18.65
CA ASP A 389 -3.11 -16.21 -18.86
C ASP A 389 -2.74 -14.78 -18.46
N MET A 390 -1.81 -14.66 -17.50
CA MET A 390 -1.21 -13.39 -17.04
C MET A 390 0.32 -13.45 -17.10
N GLU A 391 0.88 -14.36 -17.93
CA GLU A 391 2.32 -14.52 -18.07
C GLU A 391 3.00 -13.23 -18.54
N TYR A 392 4.08 -12.82 -17.85
CA TYR A 392 4.85 -11.59 -18.12
C TYR A 392 4.05 -10.28 -18.02
N LEU A 393 2.88 -10.24 -17.41
CA LEU A 393 1.94 -9.10 -17.47
C LEU A 393 2.59 -7.76 -17.12
N PHE A 394 3.38 -7.68 -16.04
CA PHE A 394 4.07 -6.46 -15.59
C PHE A 394 5.58 -6.54 -15.67
N THR A 395 6.11 -7.56 -16.36
CA THR A 395 7.57 -7.75 -16.49
C THR A 395 8.25 -6.49 -17.01
N GLY A 396 9.28 -6.04 -16.30
CA GLY A 396 10.09 -4.90 -16.72
C GLY A 396 9.47 -3.52 -16.48
N CYS A 397 8.34 -3.42 -15.77
CA CYS A 397 7.80 -2.14 -15.27
C CYS A 397 8.71 -1.60 -14.16
N SER A 398 9.93 -1.22 -14.52
CA SER A 398 11.02 -1.01 -13.56
C SER A 398 10.87 0.23 -12.68
N LYS A 399 10.05 1.21 -13.06
CA LYS A 399 9.72 2.40 -12.23
C LYS A 399 8.38 2.31 -11.51
N LEU A 400 7.64 1.21 -11.66
CA LEU A 400 6.38 0.99 -10.96
C LEU A 400 6.61 0.95 -9.43
N GLN A 401 6.00 1.89 -8.70
CA GLN A 401 6.22 2.06 -7.26
C GLN A 401 5.19 1.35 -6.40
N SER A 402 3.96 1.28 -6.88
CA SER A 402 2.83 0.60 -6.23
C SER A 402 1.85 0.10 -7.27
N LEU A 403 1.10 -0.95 -6.92
CA LEU A 403 0.07 -1.53 -7.77
C LEU A 403 -1.06 -2.05 -6.90
N ASP A 404 -2.29 -1.62 -7.21
CA ASP A 404 -3.49 -2.16 -6.58
C ASP A 404 -4.02 -3.33 -7.40
N LEU A 405 -4.00 -4.53 -6.81
CA LEU A 405 -4.45 -5.78 -7.43
C LEU A 405 -5.89 -6.14 -7.06
N SER A 406 -6.58 -5.34 -6.26
CA SER A 406 -7.89 -5.66 -5.68
C SER A 406 -9.02 -5.88 -6.71
N SER A 407 -8.87 -5.31 -7.92
CA SER A 407 -9.81 -5.49 -9.02
C SER A 407 -9.56 -6.74 -9.87
N LEU A 408 -8.43 -7.45 -9.66
CA LEU A 408 -8.11 -8.64 -10.45
C LEU A 408 -8.82 -9.88 -9.90
N ASP A 409 -9.69 -10.46 -10.69
CA ASP A 409 -10.24 -11.80 -10.43
C ASP A 409 -9.34 -12.85 -11.11
N THR A 410 -8.55 -13.55 -10.31
CA THR A 410 -7.55 -14.53 -10.80
C THR A 410 -7.95 -15.99 -10.62
N ARG A 411 -9.21 -16.28 -10.25
CA ARG A 411 -9.69 -17.64 -9.95
C ARG A 411 -9.53 -18.63 -11.11
N ARG A 412 -9.47 -18.16 -12.35
CA ARG A 412 -9.30 -18.98 -13.56
C ARG A 412 -7.89 -18.90 -14.16
N VAL A 413 -7.02 -18.11 -13.59
CA VAL A 413 -5.65 -17.94 -14.09
C VAL A 413 -4.84 -19.20 -13.81
N THR A 414 -4.20 -19.74 -14.84
CA THR A 414 -3.36 -20.93 -14.77
C THR A 414 -1.87 -20.60 -14.89
N ARG A 415 -1.52 -19.46 -15.47
CA ARG A 415 -0.14 -19.02 -15.72
C ARG A 415 0.09 -17.64 -15.14
N MET A 416 1.03 -17.55 -14.20
CA MET A 416 1.51 -16.30 -13.56
C MET A 416 3.04 -16.20 -13.63
N SER A 417 3.67 -16.99 -14.54
CA SER A 417 5.12 -16.92 -14.70
C SER A 417 5.56 -15.53 -15.11
N HIS A 418 6.65 -15.06 -14.51
CA HIS A 418 7.26 -13.74 -14.75
C HIS A 418 6.34 -12.52 -14.48
N LEU A 419 5.26 -12.70 -13.70
CA LEU A 419 4.20 -11.68 -13.52
C LEU A 419 4.76 -10.30 -13.13
N PHE A 420 5.68 -10.24 -12.17
CA PHE A 420 6.33 -9.01 -11.67
C PHE A 420 7.84 -9.00 -11.90
N GLU A 421 8.35 -9.83 -12.82
CA GLU A 421 9.79 -9.88 -13.08
C GLU A 421 10.36 -8.49 -13.38
N ARG A 422 11.47 -8.14 -12.73
CA ARG A 422 12.16 -6.85 -12.88
C ARG A 422 11.34 -5.59 -12.56
N CYS A 423 10.31 -5.69 -11.74
CA CYS A 423 9.63 -4.54 -11.15
C CYS A 423 10.48 -3.93 -10.02
N ARG A 424 11.57 -3.27 -10.39
CA ARG A 424 12.68 -2.88 -9.50
C ARG A 424 12.37 -1.79 -8.48
N SER A 425 11.32 -1.00 -8.70
CA SER A 425 10.91 0.09 -7.81
C SER A 425 9.73 -0.28 -6.90
N LEU A 426 9.18 -1.49 -7.01
CA LEU A 426 8.18 -1.98 -6.07
C LEU A 426 8.82 -2.22 -4.70
N ASN A 427 8.52 -1.37 -3.73
CA ASN A 427 9.03 -1.49 -2.36
C ASN A 427 8.10 -2.30 -1.45
N ALA A 428 6.81 -2.29 -1.76
CA ALA A 428 5.76 -3.08 -1.12
C ALA A 428 4.72 -3.50 -2.16
N LEU A 429 4.21 -4.73 -2.03
CA LEU A 429 3.18 -5.27 -2.89
C LEU A 429 2.25 -6.15 -2.05
N ASP A 430 0.95 -5.84 -2.05
CA ASP A 430 -0.06 -6.71 -1.48
C ASP A 430 -0.54 -7.70 -2.54
N VAL A 431 -0.17 -8.96 -2.37
CA VAL A 431 -0.58 -10.08 -3.25
C VAL A 431 -1.76 -10.87 -2.70
N SER A 432 -2.31 -10.47 -1.55
CA SER A 432 -3.44 -11.16 -0.93
C SER A 432 -4.72 -11.22 -1.78
N PRO A 433 -4.97 -10.27 -2.74
CA PRO A 433 -6.10 -10.39 -3.65
C PRO A 433 -5.95 -11.52 -4.70
N LEU A 434 -4.73 -11.99 -4.97
CA LEU A 434 -4.49 -13.03 -5.97
C LEU A 434 -4.98 -14.39 -5.50
N ASN A 435 -5.94 -14.95 -6.19
CA ASN A 435 -6.36 -16.34 -6.00
C ASN A 435 -5.47 -17.25 -6.87
N THR A 436 -4.68 -18.10 -6.25
CA THR A 436 -3.71 -18.97 -6.94
C THR A 436 -4.18 -20.42 -7.07
N SER A 437 -5.41 -20.74 -6.67
CA SER A 437 -5.93 -22.13 -6.61
C SER A 437 -5.94 -22.86 -7.96
N SER A 438 -5.95 -22.15 -9.09
CA SER A 438 -5.89 -22.73 -10.43
C SER A 438 -4.50 -22.63 -11.08
N VAL A 439 -3.56 -21.94 -10.43
CA VAL A 439 -2.25 -21.65 -11.00
C VAL A 439 -1.37 -22.90 -11.01
N THR A 440 -0.72 -23.15 -12.15
CA THR A 440 0.20 -24.28 -12.33
C THR A 440 1.65 -23.82 -12.50
N ASP A 441 1.87 -22.57 -12.92
CA ASP A 441 3.18 -22.03 -13.23
C ASP A 441 3.38 -20.64 -12.62
N MET A 442 4.40 -20.51 -11.76
CA MET A 442 4.85 -19.28 -11.10
C MET A 442 6.36 -19.04 -11.32
N GLU A 443 6.95 -19.59 -12.42
CA GLU A 443 8.36 -19.37 -12.74
C GLU A 443 8.69 -17.88 -12.71
N ALA A 444 9.77 -17.50 -12.01
CA ALA A 444 10.34 -16.15 -11.95
C ALA A 444 9.33 -15.03 -11.58
N MET A 445 8.22 -15.35 -10.88
CA MET A 445 7.11 -14.41 -10.61
C MET A 445 7.57 -13.07 -10.04
N PHE A 446 8.58 -13.07 -9.16
CA PHE A 446 9.15 -11.86 -8.54
C PHE A 446 10.64 -11.66 -8.89
N SER A 447 11.16 -12.42 -9.86
CA SER A 447 12.59 -12.40 -10.21
C SER A 447 13.10 -10.99 -10.52
N GLY A 448 14.24 -10.60 -9.95
CA GLY A 448 14.88 -9.32 -10.22
C GLY A 448 14.11 -8.09 -9.72
N CYS A 449 13.16 -8.23 -8.77
CA CYS A 449 12.50 -7.12 -8.10
C CYS A 449 13.46 -6.38 -7.15
N TYR A 450 14.61 -5.96 -7.69
CA TYR A 450 15.69 -5.35 -6.94
C TYR A 450 16.57 -4.50 -7.83
N PHE A 451 17.01 -3.35 -7.33
CA PHE A 451 18.04 -2.52 -7.96
C PHE A 451 19.00 -2.00 -6.90
N GLN A 452 20.29 -2.22 -7.12
CA GLN A 452 21.35 -1.67 -6.28
C GLN A 452 22.05 -0.54 -7.06
N GLY A 453 21.67 0.70 -6.74
CA GLY A 453 22.36 1.89 -7.23
C GLY A 453 23.50 2.33 -6.33
N TYR A 454 24.27 3.33 -6.76
CA TYR A 454 25.37 3.89 -5.99
C TYR A 454 24.88 4.67 -4.75
N TYR A 455 23.71 5.32 -4.85
CA TYR A 455 23.13 6.16 -3.80
C TYR A 455 21.84 5.61 -3.19
N GLU A 456 21.20 4.68 -3.86
CA GLU A 456 19.90 4.16 -3.42
C GLU A 456 19.75 2.69 -3.79
N THR A 457 19.09 1.96 -2.91
CA THR A 457 18.70 0.56 -3.12
C THR A 457 17.19 0.49 -3.09
N THR A 458 16.58 0.00 -4.17
CA THR A 458 15.13 -0.17 -4.26
C THR A 458 14.78 -1.64 -4.46
N GLY A 459 13.54 -1.98 -4.19
CA GLY A 459 12.99 -3.31 -4.42
C GLY A 459 12.18 -3.83 -3.25
N LEU A 460 11.55 -4.94 -3.49
CA LEU A 460 10.66 -5.61 -2.54
C LEU A 460 11.43 -6.05 -1.29
N GLN A 461 11.03 -5.54 -0.12
CA GLN A 461 11.69 -5.85 1.15
C GLN A 461 10.95 -6.89 1.98
N VAL A 462 9.62 -6.89 1.89
CA VAL A 462 8.74 -7.79 2.63
C VAL A 462 7.63 -8.26 1.70
N LEU A 463 7.31 -9.55 1.74
CA LEU A 463 6.23 -10.14 0.97
C LEU A 463 5.45 -11.12 1.84
N ASP A 464 4.12 -11.01 1.85
CA ASP A 464 3.23 -11.97 2.52
C ASP A 464 2.54 -12.84 1.46
N VAL A 465 2.86 -14.12 1.46
CA VAL A 465 2.32 -15.13 0.53
C VAL A 465 1.45 -16.18 1.25
N ASN A 466 0.96 -15.87 2.44
CA ASN A 466 0.10 -16.78 3.22
C ASN A 466 -1.19 -17.17 2.49
N THR A 467 -1.67 -16.32 1.56
CA THR A 467 -2.87 -16.57 0.76
C THR A 467 -2.62 -17.44 -0.46
N PHE A 468 -1.36 -17.75 -0.79
CA PHE A 468 -1.05 -18.57 -1.96
C PHE A 468 -1.44 -20.04 -1.74
N ASP A 469 -2.30 -20.54 -2.59
CA ASP A 469 -2.61 -21.96 -2.70
C ASP A 469 -1.65 -22.61 -3.69
N MET A 470 -0.74 -23.44 -3.18
CA MET A 470 0.31 -24.10 -3.96
C MET A 470 -0.11 -25.50 -4.46
N THR A 471 -1.37 -25.91 -4.21
CA THR A 471 -1.83 -27.31 -4.46
C THR A 471 -1.66 -27.75 -5.92
N ASN A 472 -1.87 -26.85 -6.88
CA ASN A 472 -1.76 -27.12 -8.31
C ASN A 472 -0.47 -26.59 -8.94
N VAL A 473 0.37 -25.89 -8.17
CA VAL A 473 1.60 -25.30 -8.69
C VAL A 473 2.66 -26.39 -8.91
N THR A 474 3.20 -26.44 -10.10
CA THR A 474 4.24 -27.42 -10.49
C THR A 474 5.60 -26.78 -10.73
N ASN A 475 5.66 -25.47 -10.91
CA ASN A 475 6.88 -24.75 -11.25
C ASN A 475 6.96 -23.41 -10.47
N THR A 476 8.01 -23.26 -9.64
CA THR A 476 8.40 -22.03 -8.95
C THR A 476 9.89 -21.72 -9.18
N LYS A 477 10.46 -22.25 -10.26
CA LYS A 477 11.85 -22.00 -10.64
C LYS A 477 12.11 -20.49 -10.69
N GLU A 478 13.24 -20.06 -10.10
CA GLU A 478 13.69 -18.66 -10.10
C GLU A 478 12.68 -17.66 -9.50
N MET A 479 11.67 -18.10 -8.75
CA MET A 479 10.54 -17.26 -8.31
C MET A 479 10.98 -15.97 -7.60
N PHE A 480 12.04 -16.01 -6.81
CA PHE A 480 12.63 -14.86 -6.11
C PHE A 480 14.07 -14.56 -6.56
N LEU A 481 14.49 -15.09 -7.72
CA LEU A 481 15.85 -14.91 -8.22
C LEU A 481 16.26 -13.42 -8.20
N ASN A 482 17.43 -13.12 -7.61
CA ASN A 482 17.98 -11.77 -7.53
C ASN A 482 17.08 -10.72 -6.81
N CYS A 483 16.28 -11.14 -5.84
CA CYS A 483 15.55 -10.23 -4.96
C CYS A 483 16.44 -9.80 -3.76
N GLY A 484 17.54 -9.11 -4.05
CA GLY A 484 18.58 -8.79 -3.04
C GLY A 484 18.12 -7.88 -1.89
N ALA A 485 17.02 -7.14 -2.02
CA ALA A 485 16.44 -6.32 -0.96
C ALA A 485 15.46 -7.09 -0.06
N LEU A 486 15.00 -8.27 -0.49
CA LEU A 486 13.99 -9.06 0.21
C LEU A 486 14.54 -9.61 1.51
N LYS A 487 13.96 -9.19 2.63
CA LYS A 487 14.37 -9.55 4.00
C LYS A 487 13.49 -10.64 4.58
N THR A 488 12.17 -10.57 4.32
CA THR A 488 11.19 -11.44 4.95
C THR A 488 10.13 -11.87 3.96
N ILE A 489 9.86 -13.16 3.91
CA ILE A 489 8.72 -13.75 3.22
C ILE A 489 7.83 -14.38 4.29
N PHE A 490 6.63 -13.83 4.51
CA PHE A 490 5.65 -14.42 5.43
C PHE A 490 4.94 -15.58 4.76
N CYS A 491 5.06 -16.76 5.34
CA CYS A 491 4.36 -17.97 4.91
C CYS A 491 4.28 -18.98 6.06
N ASP A 492 3.06 -19.42 6.40
CA ASP A 492 2.82 -20.43 7.44
C ASP A 492 2.91 -21.87 6.92
N ASN A 493 3.04 -22.06 5.60
CA ASN A 493 3.02 -23.36 4.95
C ASN A 493 4.38 -23.70 4.33
N THR A 494 4.70 -24.97 4.32
CA THR A 494 5.79 -25.52 3.49
C THR A 494 5.29 -25.67 2.06
N TRP A 495 6.08 -25.25 1.09
CA TRP A 495 5.80 -25.46 -0.33
C TRP A 495 6.49 -26.72 -0.83
N ASP A 496 5.71 -27.68 -1.30
CA ASP A 496 6.19 -28.92 -1.92
C ASP A 496 5.89 -28.86 -3.43
N VAL A 497 6.78 -28.18 -4.16
CA VAL A 497 6.63 -27.93 -5.59
C VAL A 497 7.72 -28.70 -6.36
N PRO A 498 7.39 -29.40 -7.48
CA PRO A 498 8.34 -30.27 -8.18
C PRO A 498 9.54 -29.55 -8.83
N VAL A 499 9.34 -28.32 -9.33
CA VAL A 499 10.40 -27.57 -10.03
C VAL A 499 10.67 -26.26 -9.28
N THR A 500 11.86 -26.14 -8.70
CA THR A 500 12.20 -25.07 -7.76
C THR A 500 13.65 -24.55 -7.93
N ASP A 501 14.32 -24.86 -9.03
CA ASP A 501 15.72 -24.49 -9.26
C ASP A 501 15.94 -22.99 -9.07
N ASP A 502 17.01 -22.63 -8.38
CA ASP A 502 17.47 -21.25 -8.18
C ASP A 502 16.41 -20.30 -7.55
N MET A 503 15.40 -20.85 -6.86
CA MET A 503 14.24 -20.11 -6.33
C MET A 503 14.62 -18.88 -5.49
N PHE A 504 15.63 -19.00 -4.62
CA PHE A 504 16.11 -17.92 -3.74
C PHE A 504 17.50 -17.37 -4.11
N LYS A 505 18.06 -17.76 -5.23
CA LYS A 505 19.40 -17.34 -5.64
C LYS A 505 19.50 -15.82 -5.75
N GLY A 506 20.50 -15.24 -5.08
CA GLY A 506 20.72 -13.79 -5.06
C GLY A 506 19.82 -13.00 -4.09
N CYS A 507 19.04 -13.68 -3.22
CA CYS A 507 18.26 -13.04 -2.16
C CYS A 507 19.11 -12.72 -0.93
N THR A 508 20.17 -11.94 -1.10
CA THR A 508 21.25 -11.77 -0.12
C THR A 508 20.86 -11.14 1.21
N SER A 509 19.69 -10.53 1.31
CA SER A 509 19.16 -9.94 2.55
C SER A 509 18.16 -10.85 3.27
N LEU A 510 17.83 -12.01 2.70
CA LEU A 510 16.81 -12.90 3.23
C LEU A 510 17.30 -13.58 4.51
N SER A 511 16.47 -13.56 5.53
CA SER A 511 16.76 -14.18 6.84
C SER A 511 15.45 -14.55 7.55
N ALA A 512 15.38 -15.81 7.98
CA ALA A 512 14.30 -16.33 8.81
C ALA A 512 14.88 -17.38 9.78
N HIS A 513 14.64 -18.68 9.57
CA HIS A 513 15.30 -19.74 10.33
C HIS A 513 16.79 -19.88 9.97
N ILE A 514 17.14 -19.50 8.73
CA ILE A 514 18.54 -19.44 8.26
C ILE A 514 18.79 -18.06 7.63
N SER A 515 20.02 -17.59 7.75
CA SER A 515 20.51 -16.49 6.93
C SER A 515 20.77 -16.97 5.50
N TYR A 516 20.74 -16.06 4.53
CA TYR A 516 21.00 -16.42 3.13
C TYR A 516 22.32 -17.19 2.98
N ASP A 517 22.22 -18.33 2.28
CA ASP A 517 23.33 -19.21 1.96
C ASP A 517 23.29 -19.51 0.46
N PRO A 518 24.33 -19.20 -0.32
CA PRO A 518 24.35 -19.40 -1.76
C PRO A 518 24.26 -20.87 -2.22
N GLU A 519 24.48 -21.83 -1.30
CA GLU A 519 24.34 -23.26 -1.56
C GLU A 519 22.91 -23.78 -1.23
N LYS A 520 22.05 -22.92 -0.65
CA LYS A 520 20.68 -23.21 -0.19
C LYS A 520 19.67 -22.37 -0.93
N VAL A 521 19.52 -22.57 -2.22
CA VAL A 521 18.76 -21.65 -3.09
C VAL A 521 17.53 -22.25 -3.77
N ASP A 522 17.28 -23.53 -3.60
CA ASP A 522 16.13 -24.23 -4.16
C ASP A 522 14.89 -24.24 -3.20
N GLY A 523 13.80 -24.81 -3.66
CA GLY A 523 12.54 -24.81 -2.92
C GLY A 523 12.51 -25.70 -1.68
N THR A 524 13.55 -26.53 -1.41
CA THR A 524 13.63 -27.27 -0.14
C THR A 524 13.67 -26.34 1.06
N TYR A 525 14.11 -25.09 0.83
CA TYR A 525 14.15 -24.01 1.83
C TYR A 525 12.88 -23.13 1.83
N ALA A 526 11.87 -23.46 1.02
CA ALA A 526 10.57 -22.78 1.00
C ALA A 526 9.65 -23.34 2.12
N ASN A 527 10.08 -23.19 3.37
CA ASN A 527 9.35 -23.69 4.52
C ASN A 527 9.55 -22.79 5.76
N PRO A 528 8.55 -22.77 6.69
CA PRO A 528 8.56 -21.94 7.90
C PRO A 528 9.22 -22.60 9.11
N HIS A 529 9.88 -23.74 8.96
CA HIS A 529 10.49 -24.49 10.08
C HIS A 529 12.01 -24.39 10.09
N THR A 530 12.64 -24.54 8.92
CA THR A 530 14.10 -24.62 8.77
C THR A 530 14.60 -23.81 7.56
N GLY A 531 13.72 -23.09 6.88
CA GLY A 531 13.98 -22.42 5.62
C GLY A 531 13.94 -20.88 5.69
N TYR A 532 13.63 -20.28 4.54
CA TYR A 532 13.59 -18.83 4.37
C TYR A 532 12.21 -18.20 4.62
N PHE A 533 11.17 -18.99 4.88
CA PHE A 533 9.89 -18.45 5.23
C PHE A 533 9.84 -18.09 6.72
N TYR A 534 9.27 -16.95 7.03
CA TYR A 534 8.99 -16.51 8.38
C TYR A 534 7.52 -16.76 8.71
N SER A 535 7.28 -17.37 9.87
CA SER A 535 5.93 -17.57 10.42
C SER A 535 5.89 -17.16 11.88
N GLU A 536 4.87 -16.40 12.26
CA GLU A 536 4.61 -16.13 13.67
C GLU A 536 4.16 -17.41 14.42
N LYS A 537 3.60 -18.37 13.68
CA LYS A 537 3.19 -19.67 14.21
C LYS A 537 4.39 -20.57 14.48
N TYR A 538 5.46 -20.43 13.68
CA TYR A 538 6.70 -21.21 13.78
C TYR A 538 7.88 -20.22 13.76
N PRO A 539 8.12 -19.47 14.87
CA PRO A 539 9.23 -18.53 14.91
C PRO A 539 10.57 -19.27 14.78
N PRO A 540 11.58 -18.68 14.13
CA PRO A 540 12.90 -19.29 14.04
C PRO A 540 13.49 -19.55 15.42
N THR A 541 14.36 -20.55 15.52
CA THR A 541 15.03 -20.89 16.79
C THR A 541 16.03 -19.81 17.21
N TYR A 542 16.72 -19.21 16.24
CA TYR A 542 17.70 -18.14 16.46
C TYR A 542 17.38 -16.94 15.55
N ASP A 543 17.68 -15.74 16.05
CA ASP A 543 17.61 -14.53 15.24
C ASP A 543 18.88 -14.32 14.39
N SER A 544 18.94 -13.23 13.62
CA SER A 544 20.09 -12.88 12.76
C SER A 544 21.38 -12.58 13.53
N GLN A 545 21.33 -12.43 14.86
CA GLN A 545 22.46 -12.22 15.73
C GLN A 545 22.89 -13.52 16.44
N GLY A 546 22.24 -14.63 16.13
CA GLY A 546 22.48 -15.93 16.76
C GLY A 546 21.92 -16.03 18.19
N ARG A 547 20.95 -15.21 18.58
CA ARG A 547 20.28 -15.27 19.88
C ARG A 547 19.08 -16.21 19.79
N PHE A 548 18.91 -17.08 20.77
CA PHE A 548 17.76 -17.98 20.87
C PHE A 548 16.45 -17.19 21.02
N ILE A 549 15.47 -17.44 20.19
CA ILE A 549 14.19 -16.73 20.21
C ILE A 549 13.20 -17.40 21.14
N ILE A 550 12.68 -16.64 22.12
CA ILE A 550 11.65 -17.07 23.05
C ILE A 550 10.34 -16.37 22.68
N SER A 551 9.37 -17.17 22.22
CA SER A 551 8.06 -16.70 21.75
C SER A 551 6.88 -17.28 22.54
N ASP A 552 7.08 -18.35 23.30
CA ASP A 552 6.04 -19.11 24.01
C ASP A 552 6.68 -20.00 25.08
N VAL A 553 5.83 -20.76 25.80
CA VAL A 553 6.24 -21.67 26.88
C VAL A 553 7.20 -22.73 26.38
N ALA A 554 6.91 -23.36 25.25
CA ALA A 554 7.74 -24.45 24.71
C ALA A 554 9.16 -23.97 24.39
N ARG A 555 9.30 -22.75 23.86
CA ARG A 555 10.60 -22.12 23.60
C ARG A 555 11.34 -21.71 24.87
N TRP A 556 10.63 -21.31 25.91
CA TRP A 556 11.23 -21.09 27.22
C TRP A 556 11.77 -22.40 27.80
N GLU A 557 11.01 -23.48 27.72
CA GLU A 557 11.41 -24.79 28.20
C GLU A 557 12.61 -25.36 27.44
N GLU A 558 12.62 -25.23 26.11
CA GLU A 558 13.76 -25.63 25.25
C GLU A 558 15.03 -24.83 25.58
N PHE A 559 14.90 -23.51 25.74
CA PHE A 559 16.00 -22.64 26.15
C PHE A 559 16.59 -23.06 27.50
N ALA A 560 15.71 -23.30 28.48
CA ALA A 560 16.12 -23.78 29.79
C ALA A 560 16.78 -25.15 29.73
N GLU A 561 16.26 -26.07 28.92
CA GLU A 561 16.86 -27.39 28.71
C GLU A 561 18.28 -27.31 28.14
N LEU A 562 18.48 -26.49 27.10
CA LEU A 562 19.81 -26.29 26.52
C LEU A 562 20.82 -25.73 27.53
N VAL A 563 20.44 -24.71 28.29
CA VAL A 563 21.30 -24.14 29.37
C VAL A 563 21.59 -25.16 30.43
N ASN A 564 20.57 -25.89 30.91
CA ASN A 564 20.67 -26.86 31.99
C ASN A 564 21.43 -28.13 31.57
N ASN A 565 21.67 -28.32 30.25
CA ASN A 565 22.51 -29.39 29.69
C ASN A 565 23.89 -28.92 29.25
N GLY A 566 24.30 -27.66 29.58
CA GLY A 566 25.68 -27.20 29.43
C GLY A 566 25.86 -26.03 28.46
N GLU A 567 24.85 -25.57 27.68
CA GLU A 567 24.99 -24.38 26.85
C GLU A 567 24.83 -23.07 27.66
N THR A 568 25.62 -22.92 28.73
CA THR A 568 25.45 -21.88 29.74
C THR A 568 25.58 -20.46 29.19
N ASN A 569 26.32 -20.26 28.09
CA ASN A 569 26.58 -18.94 27.45
C ASN A 569 25.54 -18.63 26.33
N LEU A 570 24.45 -19.39 26.20
CA LEU A 570 23.46 -19.21 25.18
C LEU A 570 22.79 -17.84 25.33
N ASN A 571 22.89 -16.99 24.28
CA ASN A 571 22.22 -15.70 24.25
C ASN A 571 20.78 -15.87 23.82
N ALA A 572 19.85 -15.13 24.46
CA ALA A 572 18.44 -15.25 24.15
C ALA A 572 17.71 -13.89 24.04
N VAL A 573 16.60 -13.89 23.34
CA VAL A 573 15.74 -12.71 23.16
C VAL A 573 14.27 -13.11 23.20
N MET A 574 13.47 -12.36 23.96
CA MET A 574 12.00 -12.49 23.89
C MET A 574 11.43 -11.64 22.76
N ILE A 575 10.46 -12.20 22.05
CA ILE A 575 9.75 -11.50 20.96
C ILE A 575 8.24 -11.34 21.24
N LYS A 576 7.74 -11.95 22.30
CA LYS A 576 6.35 -11.87 22.80
C LYS A 576 6.33 -11.99 24.32
N ASP A 577 5.22 -11.56 24.93
CA ASP A 577 4.92 -11.90 26.32
C ASP A 577 4.71 -13.43 26.44
N VAL A 578 5.28 -14.02 27.49
CA VAL A 578 5.21 -15.46 27.74
C VAL A 578 4.54 -15.71 29.10
N ASP A 579 3.48 -16.49 29.11
CA ASP A 579 2.83 -16.96 30.32
C ASP A 579 3.20 -18.45 30.52
N LEU A 580 4.04 -18.72 31.55
CA LEU A 580 4.50 -20.07 31.79
C LEU A 580 3.40 -21.00 32.39
N GLY A 581 2.27 -20.42 32.85
CA GLY A 581 1.16 -21.23 33.42
C GLY A 581 1.64 -22.15 34.53
N ASP A 582 1.43 -23.45 34.38
CA ASP A 582 1.82 -24.47 35.35
C ASP A 582 3.28 -24.97 35.16
N SER A 583 4.02 -24.45 34.17
CA SER A 583 5.41 -24.86 33.95
C SER A 583 6.30 -24.43 35.14
N GLN A 584 7.06 -25.37 35.66
CA GLN A 584 8.01 -25.18 36.76
C GLN A 584 9.45 -25.13 36.29
N VAL A 585 9.67 -25.03 34.98
CA VAL A 585 10.99 -25.04 34.33
C VAL A 585 11.71 -23.71 34.57
N LYS A 586 12.97 -23.81 35.00
CA LYS A 586 13.84 -22.69 35.37
C LYS A 586 15.17 -22.79 34.63
N VAL A 587 15.79 -21.66 34.38
CA VAL A 587 17.05 -21.54 33.65
C VAL A 587 18.22 -21.55 34.62
N GLY A 588 19.19 -22.42 34.36
CA GLY A 588 20.42 -22.58 35.15
C GLY A 588 20.31 -23.53 36.33
N THR A 589 21.33 -24.30 36.58
CA THR A 589 21.48 -25.26 37.69
C THR A 589 22.79 -25.04 38.42
N ASP A 590 22.99 -25.65 39.64
CA ASP A 590 24.27 -25.61 40.37
C ASP A 590 25.46 -26.05 39.50
N GLU A 591 25.24 -27.04 38.62
CA GLU A 591 26.26 -27.58 37.71
C GLU A 591 26.45 -26.71 36.47
N TYR A 592 25.36 -26.15 35.94
CA TYR A 592 25.30 -25.36 34.70
C TYR A 592 24.62 -24.02 34.94
N PRO A 593 25.26 -23.07 35.69
CA PRO A 593 24.68 -21.75 35.93
C PRO A 593 24.63 -20.91 34.62
N TYR A 594 23.55 -20.17 34.41
CA TYR A 594 23.43 -19.32 33.24
C TYR A 594 24.43 -18.17 33.21
N ALA A 595 25.14 -18.02 32.09
CA ALA A 595 26.19 -17.04 31.88
C ALA A 595 26.06 -16.22 30.61
N GLY A 596 24.97 -16.39 29.84
CA GLY A 596 24.70 -15.70 28.58
C GLY A 596 24.08 -14.31 28.73
N SER A 597 23.67 -13.72 27.61
CA SER A 597 22.91 -12.47 27.54
C SER A 597 21.44 -12.72 27.24
N PHE A 598 20.57 -12.23 28.09
CA PHE A 598 19.12 -12.33 27.94
C PHE A 598 18.48 -10.96 27.70
N GLU A 599 17.83 -10.78 26.56
CA GLU A 599 17.14 -9.54 26.19
C GLU A 599 15.61 -9.75 26.21
N GLY A 600 14.92 -9.10 27.14
CA GLY A 600 13.48 -9.21 27.30
C GLY A 600 12.66 -8.35 26.34
N ASN A 601 13.27 -7.36 25.65
CA ASN A 601 12.61 -6.40 24.74
C ASN A 601 11.35 -5.71 25.33
N GLY A 602 11.25 -5.60 26.67
CA GLY A 602 10.08 -5.07 27.35
C GLY A 602 8.91 -6.04 27.48
N HIS A 603 9.08 -7.28 27.06
CA HIS A 603 8.06 -8.31 27.19
C HIS A 603 7.92 -8.82 28.63
N LYS A 604 6.74 -9.40 28.92
CA LYS A 604 6.42 -9.98 30.22
C LYS A 604 6.67 -11.48 30.24
N LEU A 605 7.30 -11.92 31.31
CA LEU A 605 7.38 -13.33 31.68
C LEU A 605 6.51 -13.54 32.93
N ASN A 606 5.34 -14.18 32.74
CA ASN A 606 4.44 -14.50 33.85
C ASN A 606 4.74 -15.90 34.40
N ILE A 607 4.92 -15.99 35.72
CA ILE A 607 5.34 -17.21 36.40
C ILE A 607 4.38 -17.60 37.51
N ALA A 608 4.25 -18.92 37.78
CA ALA A 608 3.51 -19.47 38.92
C ALA A 608 4.33 -20.59 39.57
N TYR A 609 5.46 -20.22 40.19
CA TYR A 609 6.40 -21.21 40.72
C TYR A 609 6.08 -21.67 42.13
N VAL A 610 6.26 -22.95 42.35
CA VAL A 610 6.27 -23.56 43.68
C VAL A 610 7.69 -24.10 43.96
N SER A 611 8.34 -23.58 45.01
CA SER A 611 9.69 -23.98 45.35
C SER A 611 9.72 -25.42 45.92
N THR A 612 10.30 -26.31 45.16
CA THR A 612 10.58 -27.71 45.61
C THR A 612 12.02 -27.90 46.07
N ALA A 613 12.88 -26.95 45.82
CA ALA A 613 14.29 -26.91 46.18
C ALA A 613 14.72 -25.48 46.44
N LYS A 614 15.98 -25.23 46.79
CA LYS A 614 16.60 -23.88 46.92
C LYS A 614 16.53 -23.11 45.60
N ASN A 615 16.65 -21.80 45.69
CA ASN A 615 16.94 -20.90 44.57
C ASN A 615 15.80 -20.79 43.52
N CYS A 616 14.61 -20.52 43.97
CA CYS A 616 13.41 -20.48 43.11
C CYS A 616 13.26 -19.11 42.43
N ALA A 617 13.47 -19.08 41.11
CA ALA A 617 13.36 -17.92 40.26
C ALA A 617 13.34 -18.34 38.78
N PRO A 618 12.96 -17.47 37.83
CA PRO A 618 13.12 -17.77 36.40
C PRO A 618 14.55 -18.16 36.01
N PHE A 619 15.52 -17.42 36.49
CA PHE A 619 16.95 -17.78 36.42
C PHE A 619 17.39 -18.33 37.78
N CYS A 620 17.37 -19.65 37.88
CA CYS A 620 17.59 -20.32 39.15
C CYS A 620 19.02 -20.13 39.68
N GLU A 621 20.03 -20.39 38.84
CA GLU A 621 21.43 -20.19 39.08
C GLU A 621 22.11 -19.40 37.98
N VAL A 622 22.89 -18.36 38.33
CA VAL A 622 23.59 -17.51 37.34
C VAL A 622 25.04 -17.30 37.66
N ASN A 623 25.88 -17.07 36.60
CA ASN A 623 27.30 -16.80 36.72
C ASN A 623 27.79 -15.83 35.62
N GLY A 624 27.95 -14.54 35.93
CA GLY A 624 28.49 -13.56 34.98
C GLY A 624 27.58 -13.23 33.79
N CYS A 625 26.25 -13.33 33.92
CA CYS A 625 25.23 -13.08 32.87
C CYS A 625 24.85 -11.60 32.72
N THR A 626 24.18 -11.30 31.61
CA THR A 626 23.48 -10.02 31.41
C THR A 626 21.99 -10.29 31.24
N ILE A 627 21.11 -9.55 31.97
CA ILE A 627 19.67 -9.61 31.82
C ILE A 627 19.15 -8.18 31.65
N ALA A 628 18.45 -7.91 30.52
CA ALA A 628 18.00 -6.57 30.23
C ALA A 628 16.54 -6.55 29.73
N ASN A 629 15.86 -5.42 29.97
CA ASN A 629 14.54 -5.08 29.43
C ASN A 629 13.47 -6.17 29.65
N LEU A 630 13.46 -6.85 30.81
CA LEU A 630 12.56 -7.94 31.14
C LEU A 630 11.58 -7.54 32.25
N HIS A 631 10.30 -7.79 32.09
CA HIS A 631 9.28 -7.66 33.13
C HIS A 631 8.81 -9.03 33.62
N VAL A 632 9.15 -9.40 34.83
CA VAL A 632 8.67 -10.65 35.46
C VAL A 632 7.44 -10.37 36.34
N THR A 633 6.38 -11.16 36.15
CA THR A 633 5.11 -11.04 36.86
C THR A 633 4.67 -12.39 37.42
N GLY A 634 3.65 -12.41 38.26
CA GLY A 634 3.06 -13.64 38.79
C GLY A 634 3.46 -13.94 40.23
N SER A 635 3.68 -15.19 40.59
CA SER A 635 3.88 -15.62 42.00
C SER A 635 4.93 -16.69 42.18
N ILE A 636 5.54 -16.67 43.37
CA ILE A 636 6.44 -17.73 43.87
C ILE A 636 5.94 -18.15 45.26
N GLN A 637 5.64 -19.43 45.43
CA GLN A 637 5.46 -20.03 46.74
C GLN A 637 6.82 -20.54 47.24
N ALA A 638 7.45 -19.80 48.11
CA ALA A 638 8.83 -20.07 48.60
C ALA A 638 8.79 -20.97 49.83
N ASN A 639 9.01 -22.27 49.62
CA ASN A 639 9.10 -23.30 50.70
C ASN A 639 10.57 -23.62 51.04
N HIS A 640 11.54 -23.08 50.32
CA HIS A 640 12.98 -23.25 50.49
C HIS A 640 13.71 -21.90 50.33
N MET A 641 14.96 -21.78 50.86
CA MET A 641 15.79 -20.57 50.82
C MET A 641 16.16 -20.16 49.39
N GLY A 642 16.44 -18.89 49.16
CA GLY A 642 16.96 -18.36 47.92
C GLY A 642 15.87 -18.07 46.88
N ALA A 643 14.70 -17.58 47.26
CA ALA A 643 13.69 -17.17 46.30
C ALA A 643 13.95 -15.74 45.79
N GLY A 644 13.91 -15.55 44.44
CA GLY A 644 14.04 -14.24 43.80
C GLY A 644 13.09 -14.02 42.67
N GLY A 645 12.57 -12.81 42.50
CA GLY A 645 11.64 -12.48 41.41
C GLY A 645 12.29 -12.61 40.03
N LEU A 646 13.60 -12.57 39.91
CA LEU A 646 14.36 -12.71 38.66
C LEU A 646 15.43 -13.80 38.79
N ILE A 647 16.26 -13.76 39.82
CA ILE A 647 17.38 -14.67 40.03
C ILE A 647 17.24 -15.36 41.38
N GLY A 648 17.44 -16.69 41.44
CA GLY A 648 17.46 -17.46 42.67
C GLY A 648 18.78 -17.27 43.43
N GLN A 649 19.89 -17.63 42.81
CA GLN A 649 21.21 -17.51 43.40
C GLN A 649 22.23 -17.11 42.34
N ALA A 650 23.23 -16.30 42.78
CA ALA A 650 24.45 -16.06 42.02
C ALA A 650 25.60 -16.89 42.61
N THR A 651 26.25 -17.70 41.80
CA THR A 651 27.38 -18.53 42.16
C THR A 651 28.67 -17.72 42.10
N GLN A 652 29.69 -18.13 42.88
CA GLN A 652 30.97 -17.46 42.96
C GLN A 652 31.60 -17.22 41.59
N SER A 653 31.77 -15.95 41.19
CA SER A 653 32.31 -15.55 39.89
C SER A 653 33.17 -14.31 39.97
N GLU A 654 34.25 -14.25 39.19
CA GLU A 654 35.02 -13.01 38.95
C GLU A 654 34.32 -12.10 37.93
N SER A 655 33.41 -12.63 37.10
CA SER A 655 32.62 -11.91 36.14
C SER A 655 31.50 -11.13 36.80
N THR A 656 31.11 -9.99 36.19
CA THR A 656 30.04 -9.14 36.67
C THR A 656 28.67 -9.62 36.10
N ILE A 657 27.67 -9.71 36.95
CA ILE A 657 26.27 -9.92 36.58
C ILE A 657 25.62 -8.55 36.38
N SER A 658 25.16 -8.27 35.18
CA SER A 658 24.56 -6.98 34.81
C SER A 658 23.05 -7.11 34.63
N ILE A 659 22.28 -6.33 35.38
CA ILE A 659 20.81 -6.29 35.29
C ILE A 659 20.41 -4.84 34.98
N SER A 660 19.74 -4.62 33.88
CA SER A 660 19.34 -3.28 33.50
C SER A 660 17.92 -3.20 32.94
N LYS A 661 17.19 -2.13 33.32
CA LYS A 661 15.81 -1.89 32.87
C LYS A 661 14.87 -3.09 33.10
N CYS A 662 15.10 -3.83 34.17
CA CYS A 662 14.25 -4.96 34.53
C CYS A 662 13.19 -4.54 35.57
N TRP A 663 12.05 -5.17 35.47
CA TRP A 663 10.93 -4.93 36.37
C TRP A 663 10.44 -6.25 36.95
N SER A 664 10.33 -6.35 38.29
CA SER A 664 9.75 -7.50 38.97
C SER A 664 8.49 -7.06 39.75
N SER A 665 7.36 -7.59 39.33
CA SER A 665 6.04 -7.43 39.98
C SER A 665 5.58 -8.78 40.58
N VAL A 666 6.53 -9.59 41.03
CA VAL A 666 6.25 -10.93 41.55
C VAL A 666 5.77 -10.90 43.00
N THR A 667 4.70 -11.62 43.32
CA THR A 667 4.28 -11.90 44.69
C THR A 667 5.01 -13.12 45.21
N ILE A 668 5.86 -12.97 46.24
CA ILE A 668 6.63 -14.05 46.87
C ILE A 668 6.02 -14.37 48.23
N ASN A 669 5.40 -15.54 48.35
CA ASN A 669 4.84 -16.06 49.60
C ASN A 669 5.81 -17.06 50.25
N SER A 670 6.35 -16.71 51.43
CA SER A 670 7.25 -17.58 52.14
C SER A 670 6.61 -18.31 53.31
N THR A 671 6.84 -19.63 53.37
CA THR A 671 6.44 -20.47 54.53
C THR A 671 7.60 -20.86 55.40
N ILE A 672 8.79 -20.30 55.16
CA ILE A 672 10.03 -20.67 55.82
C ILE A 672 10.14 -19.96 57.16
N GLU A 673 10.39 -20.73 58.22
CA GLU A 673 10.71 -20.18 59.56
C GLU A 673 12.22 -20.01 59.72
N GLY A 674 12.65 -18.79 60.00
CA GLY A 674 14.05 -18.53 60.37
C GLY A 674 15.10 -18.46 59.28
N GLY A 675 15.01 -17.52 58.35
CA GLY A 675 16.07 -17.24 57.36
C GLY A 675 15.71 -17.67 55.94
N GLY A 676 14.84 -16.92 55.26
CA GLY A 676 14.34 -17.29 53.94
C GLY A 676 15.19 -16.84 52.77
N HIS A 677 16.05 -15.85 52.93
CA HIS A 677 16.85 -15.25 51.85
C HIS A 677 16.00 -14.88 50.61
N ILE A 678 15.03 -14.02 50.83
CA ILE A 678 14.01 -13.68 49.79
C ILE A 678 14.28 -12.27 49.26
N GLY A 679 14.46 -12.15 47.95
CA GLY A 679 14.63 -10.86 47.28
C GLY A 679 13.61 -10.60 46.19
N GLY A 680 13.14 -9.40 46.08
CA GLY A 680 12.24 -9.02 44.98
C GLY A 680 12.85 -9.21 43.59
N PHE A 681 14.18 -9.20 43.50
CA PHE A 681 14.96 -9.54 42.32
C PHE A 681 15.77 -10.79 42.51
N ILE A 682 16.60 -10.82 43.54
CA ILE A 682 17.66 -11.82 43.71
C ILE A 682 17.54 -12.46 45.10
N GLY A 683 17.42 -13.75 45.20
CA GLY A 683 17.37 -14.49 46.49
C GLY A 683 18.69 -14.43 47.23
N GLU A 684 19.75 -14.93 46.66
CA GLU A 684 21.07 -15.03 47.31
C GLU A 684 22.23 -14.60 46.41
N ASN A 685 23.23 -13.92 46.98
CA ASN A 685 24.50 -13.63 46.34
C ASN A 685 25.66 -14.28 47.16
N TYR A 686 26.32 -15.25 46.55
CA TYR A 686 27.53 -15.88 47.05
C TYR A 686 28.78 -15.38 46.31
N GLU A 687 29.34 -14.26 46.78
CA GLU A 687 30.63 -13.71 46.32
C GLU A 687 30.70 -13.29 44.83
N SER A 688 29.57 -12.90 44.23
CA SER A 688 29.53 -12.39 42.87
C SER A 688 29.44 -10.87 42.81
N LYS A 689 29.94 -10.28 41.72
CA LYS A 689 29.80 -8.84 41.41
C LYS A 689 28.49 -8.55 40.72
N PHE A 690 27.78 -7.51 41.12
CA PHE A 690 26.54 -7.08 40.52
C PHE A 690 26.55 -5.60 40.10
N GLU A 691 26.01 -5.31 38.91
CA GLU A 691 25.66 -3.97 38.46
C GLU A 691 24.17 -3.96 38.11
N ILE A 692 23.35 -3.28 38.91
CA ILE A 692 21.90 -3.17 38.75
C ILE A 692 21.58 -1.72 38.45
N THR A 693 20.92 -1.46 37.31
CA THR A 693 20.65 -0.08 36.85
C THR A 693 19.25 0.08 36.27
N ASN A 694 18.55 1.15 36.67
CA ASN A 694 17.21 1.46 36.19
C ASN A 694 16.23 0.28 36.35
N CYS A 695 16.16 -0.32 37.53
CA CYS A 695 15.32 -1.46 37.83
C CYS A 695 14.21 -1.09 38.81
N LEU A 696 13.05 -1.78 38.71
CA LEU A 696 11.89 -1.55 39.56
C LEU A 696 11.43 -2.86 40.20
N PHE A 697 11.24 -2.84 41.53
CA PHE A 697 10.45 -3.84 42.25
C PHE A 697 9.18 -3.20 42.80
N ASP A 698 8.01 -3.67 42.35
CA ASP A 698 6.70 -3.28 42.85
C ASP A 698 5.79 -4.48 43.21
N GLY A 699 6.39 -5.63 43.34
CA GLY A 699 5.71 -6.86 43.78
C GLY A 699 5.42 -6.90 45.29
N GLU A 700 5.20 -8.07 45.80
CA GLU A 700 4.89 -8.33 47.22
C GLU A 700 5.83 -9.40 47.79
N ILE A 701 6.23 -9.21 49.06
CA ILE A 701 6.93 -10.25 49.81
C ILE A 701 6.15 -10.46 51.10
N ILE A 702 5.62 -11.67 51.27
CA ILE A 702 4.77 -12.06 52.39
C ILE A 702 5.39 -13.28 53.09
N GLY A 703 5.55 -13.27 54.40
CA GLY A 703 6.07 -14.42 55.12
C GLY A 703 6.00 -14.31 56.64
N LYS A 704 6.03 -15.46 57.33
CA LYS A 704 6.08 -15.53 58.81
C LYS A 704 7.53 -15.86 59.24
N ASN A 705 8.04 -15.07 60.19
CA ASN A 705 9.36 -15.31 60.82
C ASN A 705 10.56 -15.41 59.82
N THR A 706 10.48 -14.72 58.67
CA THR A 706 11.57 -14.71 57.67
C THR A 706 12.55 -13.58 57.97
N SER A 707 13.81 -13.94 58.03
CA SER A 707 14.94 -12.98 58.13
C SER A 707 15.84 -13.03 56.90
N GLY A 708 16.57 -11.97 56.59
CA GLY A 708 17.41 -11.90 55.40
C GLY A 708 16.58 -11.64 54.13
N CYS A 709 15.73 -10.62 54.17
CA CYS A 709 14.86 -10.27 53.04
C CYS A 709 15.12 -8.82 52.59
N GLY A 710 15.02 -8.57 51.28
CA GLY A 710 15.16 -7.25 50.70
C GLY A 710 14.42 -7.08 49.38
N GLY A 711 14.09 -5.85 49.06
CA GLY A 711 13.38 -5.55 47.78
C GLY A 711 14.20 -5.98 46.56
N PHE A 712 15.49 -5.89 46.59
CA PHE A 712 16.37 -6.38 45.50
C PHE A 712 17.08 -7.67 45.87
N PHE A 713 17.75 -7.75 47.02
CA PHE A 713 18.48 -8.94 47.47
C PHE A 713 17.91 -9.48 48.77
N GLY A 714 17.66 -10.80 48.83
CA GLY A 714 17.32 -11.48 50.06
C GLY A 714 18.52 -11.57 50.97
N TYR A 715 19.64 -12.08 50.49
CA TYR A 715 20.85 -12.27 51.24
C TYR A 715 22.11 -11.99 50.43
N ILE A 716 23.07 -11.30 51.02
CA ILE A 716 24.39 -11.07 50.45
C ILE A 716 25.44 -11.57 51.46
N ARG A 717 26.23 -12.55 51.06
CA ARG A 717 27.32 -13.08 51.85
C ARG A 717 28.58 -12.24 51.71
N TYR A 718 29.22 -11.87 52.81
CA TYR A 718 30.36 -10.99 52.86
C TYR A 718 31.59 -11.68 53.44
N ASP A 719 32.26 -12.52 52.66
CA ASP A 719 33.48 -13.16 53.16
C ASP A 719 34.75 -12.44 52.64
N ASN A 720 34.66 -11.65 51.58
CA ASN A 720 35.81 -10.94 51.02
C ASN A 720 35.43 -9.80 50.06
N ALA A 721 36.43 -9.07 49.52
CA ALA A 721 36.25 -7.92 48.59
C ALA A 721 35.72 -8.28 47.21
N LYS A 722 35.34 -9.56 46.95
CA LYS A 722 34.90 -10.05 45.65
C LYS A 722 33.40 -9.79 45.40
N SER A 723 32.58 -9.59 46.48
CA SER A 723 31.15 -9.36 46.42
C SER A 723 30.80 -7.87 46.28
N LEU A 724 31.23 -7.22 45.20
CA LEU A 724 30.86 -5.82 44.96
C LEU A 724 29.49 -5.74 44.32
N VAL A 725 28.51 -5.17 45.00
CA VAL A 725 27.17 -4.90 44.53
C VAL A 725 26.96 -3.40 44.34
N THR A 726 26.63 -2.99 43.13
CA THR A 726 26.30 -1.59 42.79
C THR A 726 24.84 -1.52 42.28
N ILE A 727 23.98 -0.78 42.93
CA ILE A 727 22.61 -0.52 42.54
C ILE A 727 22.48 0.97 42.24
N THR A 728 22.02 1.33 41.05
CA THR A 728 21.87 2.73 40.64
C THR A 728 20.55 3.00 39.96
N HIS A 729 19.97 4.18 40.19
CA HIS A 729 18.74 4.66 39.56
C HIS A 729 17.58 3.65 39.63
N SER A 730 17.43 2.93 40.72
CA SER A 730 16.49 1.84 40.91
C SER A 730 15.48 2.14 42.01
N LEU A 731 14.28 1.61 41.92
CA LEU A 731 13.17 1.87 42.81
C LEU A 731 12.66 0.59 43.45
N MET A 732 12.46 0.61 44.74
CA MET A 732 11.68 -0.37 45.49
C MET A 732 10.34 0.28 45.88
N ASN A 733 9.29 -0.14 45.18
CA ASN A 733 7.92 0.37 45.34
C ASN A 733 6.94 -0.75 45.71
N ALA A 734 7.38 -1.67 46.53
CA ALA A 734 6.62 -2.86 46.90
C ALA A 734 5.23 -2.52 47.44
N THR A 735 4.20 -3.26 47.02
CA THR A 735 2.82 -3.06 47.43
C THR A 735 2.59 -3.58 48.86
N THR A 736 3.21 -4.71 49.20
CA THR A 736 3.15 -5.27 50.56
C THR A 736 4.48 -5.92 50.92
N ILE A 737 4.97 -5.66 52.10
CA ILE A 737 6.11 -6.35 52.71
C ILE A 737 5.70 -6.59 54.18
N ASP A 738 5.25 -7.81 54.44
CA ASP A 738 4.73 -8.21 55.76
C ASP A 738 5.51 -9.40 56.31
N PHE A 739 6.27 -9.16 57.38
CA PHE A 739 6.99 -10.15 58.16
C PHE A 739 6.56 -10.10 59.60
N GLU A 740 5.85 -11.10 60.08
CA GLU A 740 5.64 -11.30 61.48
C GLU A 740 6.94 -11.72 62.17
N THR A 741 7.58 -10.81 62.89
CA THR A 741 8.86 -11.10 63.58
C THR A 741 8.65 -11.35 65.07
N GLU A 742 8.64 -12.59 65.52
CA GLU A 742 8.86 -12.97 66.91
C GLU A 742 10.31 -13.33 67.25
N TYR A 743 11.20 -13.44 66.26
CA TYR A 743 12.60 -13.85 66.46
C TYR A 743 13.59 -12.72 66.22
N VAL A 744 14.45 -12.43 67.18
CA VAL A 744 15.66 -11.65 67.00
C VAL A 744 16.74 -12.52 66.36
N SER A 745 16.67 -12.70 65.04
CA SER A 745 17.68 -13.38 64.22
C SER A 745 18.89 -12.45 64.01
N PRO A 746 20.14 -12.95 63.96
CA PRO A 746 21.26 -12.17 63.50
C PRO A 746 21.16 -11.70 62.01
N LEU A 747 20.19 -12.22 61.28
CA LEU A 747 19.85 -11.76 59.93
C LEU A 747 18.89 -10.60 59.98
N ALA A 748 19.18 -9.52 59.31
CA ALA A 748 18.34 -8.33 59.24
C ALA A 748 17.78 -8.13 57.83
N SER A 749 16.63 -7.55 57.74
CA SER A 749 15.96 -7.20 56.48
C SER A 749 16.03 -5.68 56.21
N GLY A 750 16.03 -5.31 54.94
CA GLY A 750 16.11 -3.92 54.53
C GLY A 750 15.49 -3.64 53.17
N PRO A 751 15.24 -2.37 52.79
CA PRO A 751 14.53 -2.05 51.55
C PRO A 751 15.16 -2.62 50.26
N PHE A 752 16.47 -2.62 50.19
CA PHE A 752 17.20 -3.11 49.03
C PHE A 752 17.82 -4.47 49.23
N TYR A 753 18.32 -4.77 50.44
CA TYR A 753 18.96 -6.05 50.75
C TYR A 753 18.86 -6.47 52.21
N GLY A 754 18.86 -7.79 52.46
CA GLY A 754 19.03 -8.39 53.77
C GLY A 754 20.51 -8.63 54.09
N PHE A 755 20.89 -8.64 55.36
CA PHE A 755 22.27 -8.81 55.80
C PHE A 755 22.40 -9.57 57.10
N TYR A 756 23.59 -10.09 57.35
CA TYR A 756 23.95 -10.74 58.59
C TYR A 756 24.54 -9.76 59.58
N LYS A 757 23.97 -9.64 60.78
CA LYS A 757 24.52 -8.87 61.91
C LYS A 757 25.09 -9.79 62.95
N SER A 758 26.42 -9.87 63.08
CA SER A 758 27.04 -10.62 64.19
C SER A 758 26.77 -9.94 65.52
N ALA A 759 26.29 -10.71 66.49
CA ALA A 759 26.05 -10.22 67.87
C ALA A 759 27.34 -9.93 68.63
N THR A 760 28.52 -10.30 68.13
CA THR A 760 29.83 -10.24 68.84
C THR A 760 30.89 -9.35 68.22
N SER A 761 30.66 -8.74 67.04
CA SER A 761 31.63 -7.84 66.39
C SER A 761 31.01 -6.52 65.95
N GLU A 762 31.62 -5.40 66.35
CA GLU A 762 31.28 -4.04 65.88
C GLU A 762 31.67 -3.76 64.41
N LYS A 763 32.10 -4.80 63.62
CA LYS A 763 32.50 -4.63 62.24
C LYS A 763 31.27 -4.71 61.34
N THR A 764 30.85 -3.57 60.91
CA THR A 764 29.84 -3.42 59.84
C THR A 764 30.45 -3.74 58.49
N TYR A 765 30.07 -4.85 57.86
CA TYR A 765 30.59 -5.36 56.56
C TYR A 765 29.93 -4.66 55.37
N PHE A 766 29.62 -3.34 55.44
CA PHE A 766 28.92 -2.58 54.40
C PHE A 766 29.81 -1.97 53.29
N THR A 767 31.10 -2.28 53.33
CA THR A 767 32.08 -1.61 52.45
C THR A 767 31.92 -1.94 50.97
N TYR A 768 31.13 -2.94 50.62
CA TYR A 768 31.08 -3.52 49.29
C TYR A 768 29.70 -3.39 48.61
N VAL A 769 28.71 -2.79 49.26
CA VAL A 769 27.39 -2.48 48.63
C VAL A 769 27.27 -1.00 48.44
N LYS A 770 27.02 -0.55 47.20
CA LYS A 770 26.82 0.83 46.83
C LYS A 770 25.41 1.01 46.32
N VAL A 771 24.62 1.81 46.99
CA VAL A 771 23.25 2.18 46.55
C VAL A 771 23.25 3.68 46.23
N ASN A 772 23.22 4.01 44.95
CA ASN A 772 23.34 5.39 44.47
C ASN A 772 22.09 5.83 43.70
N SER A 773 21.53 7.00 44.00
CA SER A 773 20.37 7.52 43.31
C SER A 773 19.22 6.51 43.23
N CYS A 774 18.96 5.81 44.33
CA CYS A 774 17.89 4.84 44.49
C CYS A 774 16.91 5.29 45.57
N GLY A 775 15.66 4.90 45.47
CA GLY A 775 14.62 5.24 46.43
C GLY A 775 13.76 4.06 46.84
N TYR A 776 13.02 4.20 47.93
CA TYR A 776 12.01 3.25 48.36
C TYR A 776 10.77 3.98 48.89
N THR A 777 9.63 3.42 48.61
CA THR A 777 8.31 3.99 49.06
C THR A 777 7.75 3.27 50.27
N LYS A 778 8.29 2.09 50.62
CA LYS A 778 7.97 1.42 51.88
C LYS A 778 9.26 1.04 52.59
N SER A 779 9.34 1.29 53.90
CA SER A 779 10.47 0.90 54.70
C SER A 779 10.11 -0.28 55.62
N PHE A 780 11.03 -1.21 55.78
CA PHE A 780 10.98 -2.31 56.72
C PHE A 780 12.40 -2.66 57.19
N GLY A 781 12.56 -3.10 58.42
CA GLY A 781 13.85 -3.46 58.97
C GLY A 781 14.81 -2.27 59.07
N TYR A 782 16.12 -2.48 58.74
CA TYR A 782 17.16 -1.46 58.85
C TYR A 782 17.31 -0.65 57.54
N THR A 783 16.93 0.66 57.61
CA THR A 783 16.93 1.55 56.42
C THR A 783 18.17 2.42 56.32
N THR A 784 18.97 2.54 57.41
CA THR A 784 20.05 3.54 57.59
C THR A 784 21.20 3.37 56.64
N LEU A 785 21.21 3.01 55.48
CA LEU A 785 22.26 2.98 54.48
C LEU A 785 21.78 2.50 53.11
N GLN A 786 20.50 2.46 52.90
CA GLN A 786 19.91 1.79 51.73
C GLN A 786 19.03 2.73 50.87
N GLY A 787 19.65 3.81 50.34
CA GLY A 787 18.97 4.66 49.39
C GLY A 787 18.14 5.83 50.00
N THR A 788 17.39 6.52 49.19
CA THR A 788 16.58 7.67 49.55
C THR A 788 15.19 7.24 50.05
N ASP A 789 14.78 7.73 51.23
CA ASP A 789 13.45 7.50 51.75
C ASP A 789 12.39 8.37 51.03
N LEU A 790 11.55 7.73 50.27
CA LEU A 790 10.47 8.34 49.51
C LEU A 790 9.06 7.95 50.06
N THR A 791 9.00 7.42 51.29
CA THR A 791 7.75 6.92 51.91
C THR A 791 6.65 7.98 52.06
N ASN A 792 7.00 9.26 52.07
CA ASN A 792 6.08 10.38 52.18
C ASN A 792 5.59 10.93 50.84
N LEU A 793 6.12 10.43 49.71
CA LEU A 793 5.69 10.86 48.39
C LEU A 793 4.58 9.93 47.85
N THR A 794 3.54 10.52 47.34
CA THR A 794 2.37 9.82 46.78
C THR A 794 2.23 10.02 45.28
N ASP A 795 2.87 11.08 44.73
CA ASP A 795 2.87 11.33 43.29
C ASP A 795 3.99 10.55 42.59
N ALA A 796 3.64 9.90 41.52
CA ALA A 796 4.57 9.02 40.78
C ALA A 796 5.72 9.79 40.10
N ASP A 797 5.46 11.00 39.62
CA ASP A 797 6.51 11.86 39.02
C ASP A 797 7.48 12.39 40.06
N ASP A 798 7.00 12.71 41.28
CA ASP A 798 7.85 13.12 42.41
C ASP A 798 8.71 11.95 42.88
N ILE A 799 8.16 10.73 42.96
CA ILE A 799 8.91 9.51 43.27
C ILE A 799 10.02 9.27 42.24
N ILE A 800 9.68 9.32 40.94
CA ILE A 800 10.68 9.16 39.87
C ILE A 800 11.76 10.25 39.98
N SER A 801 11.39 11.49 40.23
CA SER A 801 12.31 12.62 40.35
C SER A 801 13.23 12.51 41.58
N GLY A 802 12.79 11.82 42.61
CA GLY A 802 13.61 11.53 43.80
C GLY A 802 14.78 10.55 43.55
N ILE A 803 14.71 9.75 42.48
CA ILE A 803 15.71 8.71 42.21
C ILE A 803 16.50 8.98 40.92
N VAL A 804 15.95 9.65 39.91
CA VAL A 804 16.61 9.85 38.63
C VAL A 804 16.56 11.30 38.14
N SER A 805 17.61 11.72 37.45
CA SER A 805 17.73 13.04 36.84
C SER A 805 18.42 12.92 35.47
N GLY A 806 18.30 13.95 34.62
CA GLY A 806 19.01 14.00 33.35
C GLY A 806 18.58 12.88 32.39
N SER A 807 19.53 12.28 31.68
CA SER A 807 19.29 11.24 30.65
C SER A 807 18.64 9.97 31.19
N ASN A 808 18.77 9.68 32.48
CA ASN A 808 18.17 8.46 33.03
C ASN A 808 16.66 8.58 33.23
N ARG A 809 16.11 9.80 33.31
CA ARG A 809 14.66 10.00 33.41
C ARG A 809 13.90 9.48 32.18
N GLN A 810 14.49 9.47 31.04
CA GLN A 810 13.87 8.91 29.81
C GLN A 810 13.48 7.43 29.91
N ASN A 811 14.11 6.68 30.82
CA ASN A 811 13.83 5.27 31.07
C ASN A 811 12.60 5.05 31.96
N TRP A 812 11.96 6.13 32.44
CA TRP A 812 10.87 6.08 33.37
C TRP A 812 9.62 6.78 32.85
N CYS A 813 8.46 6.29 33.23
CA CYS A 813 7.13 6.88 32.95
C CYS A 813 6.17 6.62 34.10
N VAL A 814 4.97 7.18 33.99
CA VAL A 814 3.88 6.89 34.90
C VAL A 814 2.83 6.06 34.15
N ILE A 815 2.45 4.93 34.69
CA ILE A 815 1.39 4.06 34.18
C ILE A 815 0.39 3.86 35.33
N ASP A 816 -0.88 4.18 35.10
CA ASP A 816 -1.95 4.07 36.08
C ASP A 816 -1.63 4.77 37.43
N GLY A 817 -0.95 5.94 37.35
CA GLY A 817 -0.56 6.71 38.52
C GLY A 817 0.62 6.13 39.31
N LYS A 818 1.36 5.15 38.77
CA LYS A 818 2.51 4.50 39.41
C LYS A 818 3.78 4.68 38.55
N PRO A 819 4.96 4.78 39.22
CA PRO A 819 6.23 4.72 38.50
C PRO A 819 6.39 3.42 37.70
N ALA A 820 6.84 3.51 36.46
CA ALA A 820 7.05 2.37 35.57
C ALA A 820 8.28 2.59 34.69
N LEU A 821 8.83 1.51 34.13
CA LEU A 821 9.93 1.58 33.18
C LEU A 821 9.42 1.72 31.74
N LYS A 822 10.12 2.51 30.95
CA LYS A 822 9.96 2.58 29.50
C LYS A 822 10.91 1.58 28.85
N TYR A 823 10.39 0.76 27.99
CA TYR A 823 11.14 -0.23 27.21
C TYR A 823 11.41 0.27 25.79
#